data_2a971ec88da36aef982aa9443db9c4ed
#
_entry.id   2a971ec88da36aef982aa9443db9c4ed
#
_cell.length_a   1.000
_cell.length_b   1.000
_cell.length_c   1.000
_cell.angle_alpha   90.00
_cell.angle_beta   90.00
_cell.angle_gamma   90.00
#
_symmetry.space_group_name_H-M   'P 1'
#
loop_
_entity.id
_entity.type
_entity.pdbx_description
1 polymer ?
#
loop_
_entity_poly.entity_id
_entity_poly.type
_entity_poly.pdbx_seq_one_letter_code
_entity_poly.pdbx_strand_id
1 'polypeptide(L)'
;MSNIDNLSVNAIRVLSADAVQKANSGHPGLPLGAAAIGYELWANHMNHNPKNPSWENRDRFVLSGGHGSALLYSLLHLFGYGLTLDDLKNFRQWGSKTPGHPEYGVTTGVEASTGPLGAGMAMAVGMAMAETHLAAKFNKEGYPVVDHYTYVLGGDGCMMEGINYEAFSLAGTLKLNKLIVLYDSNKISIEGNTDIAFTEDVPARFKAMGFKVLEVKDGNDISEIGKAIEEAKEDKESPSFIKINTKIGFGSPKEGSADVHGAPLGADNIIAMKKTLGWPSEEPFFVPDEVYENYKVKAENLAKKEEEWNKLFKDYCEKFPEMKSLWDEYKDETKACKLLDDEDFWSYDEKADATRNLSGKVLNKLSAKLPTLFGGSADLAPSNKSYVNGAGDYSAENYAGRNVHFGVRELAMTGIGNGLVLHGLKAYVSTFFVFSDYVKPMARLASLMEIPLTFILTHDSIGVGEDGPTHEPIEQLAEFRAMPNFNVFRPADATETIAAWYSAVTSKETPTALVLTRQNLPQLAGSSKEALKGGYVVADSSKETPDAIIIASGSEVSLSIEAKEALAKEGVDVRVVSMPCMDIFEKQPLEYKEKVLPKSVRARVAVEALSEFGWGKYVGLDGKTVCLDRFGASAPAGVLFKEFGFTVDNVVKAVKEVIK
;
A
#
# COMPACT_ATOMS: atom_id res chain seq x y z
N MET A 1 25.82 -4.20 30.39
CA MET A 1 26.24 -4.10 28.98
C MET A 1 27.73 -4.42 28.88
N SER A 2 28.17 -5.27 27.96
CA SER A 2 29.59 -5.45 27.70
C SER A 2 30.19 -4.19 27.08
N ASN A 3 31.52 -4.01 27.13
CA ASN A 3 32.15 -2.85 26.51
C ASN A 3 31.92 -2.82 24.98
N ILE A 4 31.94 -4.01 24.35
CA ILE A 4 31.72 -4.12 22.89
C ILE A 4 30.27 -3.84 22.48
N ASP A 5 29.27 -4.21 23.30
CA ASP A 5 27.88 -3.87 23.00
C ASP A 5 27.65 -2.36 23.05
N ASN A 6 28.18 -1.69 24.08
CA ASN A 6 28.14 -0.22 24.17
C ASN A 6 28.77 0.45 22.96
N LEU A 7 29.93 -0.04 22.55
CA LEU A 7 30.64 0.49 21.39
C LEU A 7 29.85 0.27 20.10
N SER A 8 29.19 -0.89 19.97
CA SER A 8 28.33 -1.24 18.83
C SER A 8 27.07 -0.37 18.76
N VAL A 9 26.42 -0.11 19.88
CA VAL A 9 25.29 0.83 19.97
C VAL A 9 25.74 2.24 19.59
N ASN A 10 26.91 2.67 20.09
CA ASN A 10 27.43 4.00 19.78
C ASN A 10 27.86 4.14 18.31
N ALA A 11 28.25 3.05 17.64
CA ALA A 11 28.51 3.08 16.19
C ALA A 11 27.26 3.49 15.40
N ILE A 12 26.08 2.98 15.78
CA ILE A 12 24.80 3.38 15.17
C ILE A 12 24.55 4.88 15.36
N ARG A 13 24.77 5.40 16.58
CA ARG A 13 24.60 6.81 16.90
C ARG A 13 25.54 7.70 16.08
N VAL A 14 26.82 7.34 16.06
CA VAL A 14 27.85 8.12 15.37
C VAL A 14 27.64 8.13 13.86
N LEU A 15 27.40 6.97 13.24
CA LEU A 15 27.14 6.88 11.79
C LEU A 15 25.88 7.68 11.41
N SER A 16 24.81 7.58 12.21
CA SER A 16 23.59 8.33 11.95
C SER A 16 23.79 9.84 12.04
N ALA A 17 24.52 10.32 13.06
CA ALA A 17 24.81 11.74 13.23
C ALA A 17 25.74 12.26 12.14
N ASP A 18 26.78 11.51 11.78
CA ASP A 18 27.73 11.87 10.73
C ASP A 18 27.05 11.92 9.35
N ALA A 19 26.13 10.98 9.05
CA ALA A 19 25.37 10.97 7.79
C ALA A 19 24.46 12.20 7.67
N VAL A 20 23.69 12.50 8.72
CA VAL A 20 22.82 13.68 8.78
C VAL A 20 23.64 14.97 8.66
N GLN A 21 24.77 15.06 9.36
CA GLN A 21 25.63 16.23 9.32
C GLN A 21 26.24 16.43 7.94
N LYS A 22 26.75 15.38 7.30
CA LYS A 22 27.31 15.46 5.96
C LYS A 22 26.29 15.90 4.92
N ALA A 23 25.07 15.36 5.00
CA ALA A 23 23.96 15.76 4.13
C ALA A 23 23.46 17.19 4.43
N ASN A 24 23.82 17.76 5.56
CA ASN A 24 23.28 19.00 6.11
C ASN A 24 21.74 19.00 6.12
N SER A 25 21.14 17.82 6.27
CA SER A 25 19.70 17.58 6.25
C SER A 25 19.38 16.23 6.87
N GLY A 26 18.35 16.15 7.71
CA GLY A 26 17.87 14.90 8.30
C GLY A 26 17.51 15.03 9.78
N HIS A 27 17.19 13.90 10.38
CA HIS A 27 16.66 13.81 11.72
C HIS A 27 17.59 12.94 12.60
N PRO A 28 18.52 13.55 13.35
CA PRO A 28 19.45 12.77 14.18
C PRO A 28 18.82 12.30 15.51
N GLY A 29 17.76 12.97 15.98
CA GLY A 29 17.23 12.79 17.32
C GLY A 29 16.76 11.39 17.65
N LEU A 30 15.87 10.82 16.82
CA LEU A 30 15.37 9.45 16.98
C LEU A 30 16.52 8.42 16.86
N PRO A 31 17.39 8.46 15.82
CA PRO A 31 18.53 7.55 15.72
C PRO A 31 19.42 7.51 16.96
N LEU A 32 19.68 8.65 17.57
CA LEU A 32 20.52 8.72 18.78
C LEU A 32 19.80 8.13 20.01
N GLY A 33 18.49 8.39 20.15
CA GLY A 33 17.67 7.87 21.26
C GLY A 33 17.39 6.38 21.16
N ALA A 34 17.06 5.90 19.96
CA ALA A 34 16.60 4.53 19.72
C ALA A 34 17.71 3.54 19.30
N ALA A 35 18.99 3.96 19.27
CA ALA A 35 20.10 3.11 18.84
C ALA A 35 20.20 1.80 19.62
N ALA A 36 19.98 1.83 20.94
CA ALA A 36 20.02 0.63 21.77
C ALA A 36 18.84 -0.32 21.47
N ILE A 37 17.66 0.22 21.16
CA ILE A 37 16.49 -0.57 20.71
C ILE A 37 16.83 -1.30 19.42
N GLY A 38 17.37 -0.56 18.43
CA GLY A 38 17.78 -1.14 17.14
C GLY A 38 18.84 -2.23 17.31
N TYR A 39 19.89 -1.97 18.07
CA TYR A 39 20.95 -2.95 18.30
C TYR A 39 20.42 -4.21 18.97
N GLU A 40 19.72 -4.09 20.10
CA GLU A 40 19.25 -5.24 20.87
C GLU A 40 18.27 -6.10 20.05
N LEU A 41 17.33 -5.46 19.36
CA LEU A 41 16.40 -6.18 18.50
C LEU A 41 17.12 -6.95 17.40
N TRP A 42 17.96 -6.27 16.62
CA TRP A 42 18.57 -6.85 15.42
C TRP A 42 19.68 -7.86 15.74
N ALA A 43 20.43 -7.63 16.81
CA ALA A 43 21.55 -8.48 17.18
C ALA A 43 21.15 -9.76 17.94
N ASN A 44 20.02 -9.72 18.69
CA ASN A 44 19.72 -10.77 19.66
C ASN A 44 18.32 -11.38 19.54
N HIS A 45 17.35 -10.69 18.91
CA HIS A 45 15.94 -11.13 18.96
C HIS A 45 15.32 -11.36 17.58
N MET A 46 15.74 -10.65 16.55
CA MET A 46 15.19 -10.74 15.19
C MET A 46 15.91 -11.80 14.37
N ASN A 47 15.17 -12.73 13.78
CA ASN A 47 15.70 -13.72 12.85
C ASN A 47 15.78 -13.12 11.44
N HIS A 48 16.98 -12.86 10.97
CA HIS A 48 17.23 -12.33 9.64
C HIS A 48 18.57 -12.81 9.06
N ASN A 49 18.74 -12.75 7.75
CA ASN A 49 20.01 -13.08 7.11
C ASN A 49 20.45 -11.95 6.16
N PRO A 50 21.48 -11.19 6.48
CA PRO A 50 21.97 -10.12 5.60
C PRO A 50 22.40 -10.60 4.22
N LYS A 51 22.83 -11.88 4.08
CA LYS A 51 23.21 -12.48 2.80
C LYS A 51 22.02 -12.93 1.96
N ASN A 52 20.85 -13.12 2.60
CA ASN A 52 19.59 -13.43 1.94
C ASN A 52 18.44 -12.58 2.54
N PRO A 53 18.37 -11.28 2.18
CA PRO A 53 17.35 -10.37 2.70
C PRO A 53 15.91 -10.77 2.31
N SER A 54 15.75 -11.70 1.36
CA SER A 54 14.46 -12.21 0.90
C SER A 54 14.09 -13.57 1.51
N TRP A 55 14.84 -14.07 2.51
CA TRP A 55 14.47 -15.30 3.20
C TRP A 55 13.01 -15.29 3.64
N GLU A 56 12.27 -16.33 3.26
CA GLU A 56 10.81 -16.40 3.42
C GLU A 56 10.36 -16.25 4.88
N ASN A 57 11.00 -16.99 5.80
CA ASN A 57 10.64 -17.03 7.21
C ASN A 57 11.47 -16.05 8.08
N ARG A 58 12.05 -15.00 7.47
CA ARG A 58 12.69 -13.93 8.24
C ARG A 58 11.66 -13.13 9.04
N ASP A 59 12.04 -12.62 10.18
CA ASP A 59 11.27 -11.60 10.88
C ASP A 59 11.22 -10.30 10.04
N ARG A 60 10.18 -9.50 10.21
CA ARG A 60 9.99 -8.21 9.52
C ARG A 60 10.26 -7.08 10.51
N PHE A 61 11.00 -6.07 10.05
CA PHE A 61 11.20 -4.84 10.81
C PHE A 61 10.72 -3.63 10.01
N VAL A 62 9.77 -2.88 10.59
CA VAL A 62 9.24 -1.66 9.99
C VAL A 62 9.59 -0.45 10.87
N LEU A 63 10.36 0.48 10.33
CA LEU A 63 10.61 1.78 10.96
C LEU A 63 9.48 2.74 10.60
N SER A 64 8.41 2.77 11.39
CA SER A 64 7.26 3.67 11.18
C SER A 64 7.61 5.14 11.41
N GLY A 65 8.53 5.41 12.34
CA GLY A 65 9.18 6.72 12.47
C GLY A 65 10.20 6.95 11.36
N GLY A 66 9.76 6.97 10.09
CA GLY A 66 10.62 6.94 8.90
C GLY A 66 11.61 8.11 8.80
N HIS A 67 11.36 9.22 9.49
CA HIS A 67 12.33 10.32 9.62
C HIS A 67 13.64 9.88 10.28
N GLY A 68 13.61 8.83 11.13
CA GLY A 68 14.79 8.20 11.72
C GLY A 68 15.56 7.26 10.76
N SER A 69 15.44 7.41 9.46
CA SER A 69 16.01 6.52 8.44
C SER A 69 17.51 6.25 8.61
N ALA A 70 18.28 7.21 9.12
CA ALA A 70 19.71 7.04 9.39
C ALA A 70 19.99 5.92 10.42
N LEU A 71 19.07 5.65 11.38
CA LEU A 71 19.14 4.49 12.27
C LEU A 71 19.10 3.18 11.46
N LEU A 72 18.10 3.06 10.58
CA LEU A 72 17.91 1.85 9.78
C LEU A 72 19.09 1.62 8.83
N TYR A 73 19.56 2.68 8.16
CA TYR A 73 20.70 2.55 7.24
C TYR A 73 22.00 2.21 7.96
N SER A 74 22.22 2.74 9.18
CA SER A 74 23.36 2.36 10.01
C SER A 74 23.30 0.89 10.42
N LEU A 75 22.11 0.36 10.79
CA LEU A 75 21.90 -1.05 11.07
C LEU A 75 22.17 -1.92 9.84
N LEU A 76 21.59 -1.56 8.69
CA LEU A 76 21.76 -2.30 7.44
C LEU A 76 23.24 -2.33 7.00
N HIS A 77 23.98 -1.22 7.17
CA HIS A 77 25.41 -1.16 6.91
C HIS A 77 26.19 -2.09 7.83
N LEU A 78 26.00 -1.94 9.14
CA LEU A 78 26.77 -2.67 10.15
C LEU A 78 26.52 -4.18 10.10
N PHE A 79 25.28 -4.61 9.84
CA PHE A 79 24.94 -6.03 9.66
C PHE A 79 25.32 -6.60 8.29
N GLY A 80 25.72 -5.77 7.32
CA GLY A 80 26.23 -6.25 6.03
C GLY A 80 25.16 -6.54 4.97
N TYR A 81 24.08 -5.74 4.92
CA TYR A 81 23.05 -5.80 3.87
C TYR A 81 23.46 -5.18 2.52
N GLY A 82 24.75 -4.97 2.32
CA GLY A 82 25.28 -4.44 1.07
C GLY A 82 25.29 -2.91 0.98
N LEU A 83 24.90 -2.18 2.03
CA LEU A 83 25.16 -0.75 2.13
C LEU A 83 26.62 -0.53 2.53
N THR A 84 27.32 0.28 1.75
CA THR A 84 28.69 0.68 2.03
C THR A 84 28.75 1.95 2.87
N LEU A 85 29.93 2.25 3.43
CA LEU A 85 30.14 3.50 4.14
C LEU A 85 29.94 4.71 3.22
N ASP A 86 30.28 4.56 1.92
CA ASP A 86 30.07 5.63 0.92
C ASP A 86 28.58 5.82 0.60
N ASP A 87 27.75 4.78 0.67
CA ASP A 87 26.30 4.94 0.58
C ASP A 87 25.76 5.77 1.76
N LEU A 88 26.27 5.57 2.99
CA LEU A 88 25.93 6.41 4.15
C LEU A 88 26.41 7.86 4.00
N LYS A 89 27.60 8.06 3.45
CA LYS A 89 28.14 9.40 3.12
C LYS A 89 27.32 10.13 2.06
N ASN A 90 26.57 9.39 1.23
CA ASN A 90 25.67 9.91 0.20
C ASN A 90 24.20 9.97 0.66
N PHE A 91 23.95 9.98 1.97
CA PHE A 91 22.60 10.12 2.54
C PHE A 91 21.86 11.31 1.95
N ARG A 92 20.63 11.12 1.48
CA ARG A 92 19.74 12.13 0.87
C ARG A 92 20.29 12.75 -0.44
N GLN A 93 21.22 12.11 -1.13
CA GLN A 93 21.67 12.60 -2.42
C GLN A 93 20.90 11.95 -3.58
N TRP A 94 20.89 12.61 -4.74
CA TRP A 94 20.23 12.09 -5.94
C TRP A 94 20.77 10.71 -6.33
N GLY A 95 19.86 9.74 -6.51
CA GLY A 95 20.22 8.36 -6.88
C GLY A 95 20.91 7.55 -5.78
N SER A 96 20.94 8.07 -4.54
CA SER A 96 21.50 7.36 -3.39
C SER A 96 20.65 6.16 -2.99
N LYS A 97 21.30 5.10 -2.48
CA LYS A 97 20.64 3.96 -1.81
C LYS A 97 20.17 4.30 -0.39
N THR A 98 20.41 5.50 0.10
CA THR A 98 20.02 5.98 1.42
C THR A 98 19.16 7.23 1.31
N PRO A 99 17.92 7.10 0.78
CA PRO A 99 16.99 8.23 0.64
C PRO A 99 16.61 8.84 1.98
N GLY A 100 15.93 9.99 1.95
CA GLY A 100 15.59 10.76 3.15
C GLY A 100 14.70 10.03 4.17
N HIS A 101 13.86 9.14 3.69
CA HIS A 101 13.02 8.22 4.47
C HIS A 101 13.19 6.82 3.86
N PRO A 102 12.90 5.72 4.59
CA PRO A 102 13.02 4.39 4.04
C PRO A 102 12.12 4.21 2.81
N GLU A 103 12.70 3.70 1.71
CA GLU A 103 12.00 3.40 0.47
C GLU A 103 12.15 1.93 0.11
N TYR A 104 11.01 1.23 0.01
CA TYR A 104 10.95 -0.16 -0.45
C TYR A 104 11.41 -0.25 -1.90
N GLY A 105 12.18 -1.28 -2.22
CA GLY A 105 12.74 -1.47 -3.56
C GLY A 105 14.01 -0.66 -3.85
N VAL A 106 14.29 0.43 -3.10
CA VAL A 106 15.51 1.25 -3.26
C VAL A 106 16.64 0.75 -2.37
N THR A 107 16.35 0.49 -1.09
CA THR A 107 17.34 0.04 -0.11
C THR A 107 17.09 -1.42 0.24
N THR A 108 18.07 -2.28 0.00
CA THR A 108 18.01 -3.70 0.41
C THR A 108 17.81 -3.84 1.91
N GLY A 109 16.81 -4.63 2.32
CA GLY A 109 16.46 -4.84 3.73
C GLY A 109 15.42 -3.85 4.29
N VAL A 110 14.93 -2.91 3.50
CA VAL A 110 13.77 -2.07 3.84
C VAL A 110 12.49 -2.82 3.47
N GLU A 111 11.64 -3.09 4.47
CA GLU A 111 10.41 -3.87 4.31
C GLU A 111 9.21 -3.04 3.82
N ALA A 112 9.22 -1.72 4.03
CA ALA A 112 8.15 -0.81 3.64
C ALA A 112 8.64 0.62 3.50
N SER A 113 8.10 1.37 2.53
CA SER A 113 8.31 2.83 2.47
C SER A 113 7.52 3.51 3.58
N THR A 114 8.22 4.33 4.36
CA THR A 114 7.65 5.11 5.46
C THR A 114 8.04 6.58 5.33
N GLY A 115 7.54 7.42 6.25
CA GLY A 115 7.70 8.87 6.19
C GLY A 115 6.41 9.55 6.64
N PRO A 116 5.23 9.25 6.04
CA PRO A 116 3.97 9.56 6.68
C PRO A 116 3.86 8.78 7.99
N LEU A 117 3.75 9.51 9.11
CA LEU A 117 3.72 8.92 10.45
C LEU A 117 2.51 7.97 10.59
N GLY A 118 2.70 6.86 11.29
CA GLY A 118 1.65 5.85 11.47
C GLY A 118 1.48 4.86 10.31
N ALA A 119 1.87 5.21 9.08
CA ALA A 119 1.72 4.33 7.92
C ALA A 119 2.41 2.96 8.10
N GLY A 120 3.64 2.98 8.64
CA GLY A 120 4.40 1.76 8.94
C GLY A 120 3.73 0.85 9.96
N MET A 121 2.99 1.44 10.92
CA MET A 121 2.23 0.68 11.93
C MET A 121 1.12 -0.16 11.27
N ALA A 122 0.33 0.44 10.38
CA ALA A 122 -0.72 -0.27 9.67
C ALA A 122 -0.16 -1.33 8.72
N MET A 123 0.94 -1.04 8.02
CA MET A 123 1.62 -2.04 7.16
C MET A 123 2.16 -3.22 7.98
N ALA A 124 2.70 -2.98 9.18
CA ALA A 124 3.14 -4.04 10.09
C ALA A 124 1.98 -4.94 10.55
N VAL A 125 0.80 -4.37 10.80
CA VAL A 125 -0.41 -5.17 11.08
C VAL A 125 -0.73 -6.09 9.89
N GLY A 126 -0.66 -5.58 8.66
CA GLY A 126 -0.87 -6.39 7.45
C GLY A 126 0.14 -7.52 7.31
N MET A 127 1.42 -7.27 7.61
CA MET A 127 2.47 -8.31 7.60
C MET A 127 2.20 -9.40 8.65
N ALA A 128 1.78 -9.02 9.86
CA ALA A 128 1.42 -9.98 10.91
C ALA A 128 0.15 -10.79 10.56
N MET A 129 -0.83 -10.17 9.88
CA MET A 129 -2.01 -10.89 9.37
C MET A 129 -1.61 -11.90 8.29
N ALA A 130 -0.70 -11.54 7.40
CA ALA A 130 -0.20 -12.46 6.38
C ALA A 130 0.53 -13.66 7.01
N GLU A 131 1.36 -13.42 8.02
CA GLU A 131 2.04 -14.49 8.76
C GLU A 131 1.03 -15.48 9.36
N THR A 132 0.04 -15.00 10.15
CA THR A 132 -0.94 -15.88 10.78
C THR A 132 -1.78 -16.64 9.77
N HIS A 133 -2.14 -16.02 8.63
CA HIS A 133 -2.85 -16.70 7.55
C HIS A 133 -2.00 -17.81 6.92
N LEU A 134 -0.76 -17.51 6.56
CA LEU A 134 0.14 -18.48 5.95
C LEU A 134 0.50 -19.61 6.93
N ALA A 135 0.72 -19.29 8.21
CA ALA A 135 0.95 -20.29 9.26
C ALA A 135 -0.24 -21.25 9.38
N ALA A 136 -1.48 -20.73 9.38
CA ALA A 136 -2.68 -21.57 9.42
C ALA A 136 -2.85 -22.45 8.17
N LYS A 137 -2.29 -22.05 7.03
CA LYS A 137 -2.33 -22.83 5.78
C LYS A 137 -1.23 -23.89 5.71
N PHE A 138 0.00 -23.54 6.11
CA PHE A 138 1.17 -24.34 5.80
C PHE A 138 1.73 -25.13 6.99
N ASN A 139 1.57 -24.62 8.24
CA ASN A 139 2.18 -25.31 9.37
C ASN A 139 1.51 -26.66 9.65
N LYS A 140 2.33 -27.63 10.03
CA LYS A 140 1.94 -28.97 10.50
C LYS A 140 2.56 -29.22 11.86
N GLU A 141 2.01 -30.16 12.61
CA GLU A 141 2.58 -30.55 13.90
C GLU A 141 4.07 -30.93 13.77
N GLY A 142 4.91 -30.25 14.53
CA GLY A 142 6.38 -30.37 14.46
C GLY A 142 7.06 -29.68 13.28
N TYR A 143 6.30 -28.98 12.41
CA TYR A 143 6.83 -28.27 11.24
C TYR A 143 6.28 -26.84 11.14
N PRO A 144 6.78 -25.90 11.96
CA PRO A 144 6.43 -24.48 11.88
C PRO A 144 7.21 -23.81 10.74
N VAL A 145 6.81 -24.07 9.49
CA VAL A 145 7.52 -23.54 8.31
C VAL A 145 7.22 -22.05 8.07
N VAL A 146 6.14 -21.53 8.65
CA VAL A 146 5.82 -20.09 8.74
C VAL A 146 5.76 -19.73 10.21
N ASP A 147 6.81 -19.09 10.72
CA ASP A 147 6.94 -18.76 12.14
C ASP A 147 7.90 -17.57 12.32
N HIS A 148 7.40 -16.35 12.06
CA HIS A 148 8.21 -15.15 12.15
C HIS A 148 7.40 -14.00 12.77
N TYR A 149 8.12 -13.10 13.43
CA TYR A 149 7.57 -11.92 14.07
C TYR A 149 7.58 -10.72 13.12
N THR A 150 6.67 -9.80 13.38
CA THR A 150 6.70 -8.45 12.81
C THR A 150 6.95 -7.45 13.92
N TYR A 151 8.07 -6.74 13.82
CA TYR A 151 8.46 -5.68 14.73
C TYR A 151 8.23 -4.33 14.05
N VAL A 152 7.66 -3.38 14.78
CA VAL A 152 7.48 -2.02 14.28
C VAL A 152 7.93 -1.01 15.32
N LEU A 153 8.81 -0.07 14.91
CA LEU A 153 9.32 0.99 15.76
C LEU A 153 8.72 2.34 15.35
N GLY A 154 8.14 3.05 16.30
CA GLY A 154 7.64 4.40 16.09
C GLY A 154 7.67 5.24 17.34
N GLY A 155 7.70 6.56 17.16
CA GLY A 155 7.73 7.55 18.24
C GLY A 155 6.35 8.13 18.56
N ASP A 156 6.37 9.19 19.38
CA ASP A 156 5.18 9.91 19.85
C ASP A 156 4.28 10.37 18.70
N GLY A 157 4.84 10.93 17.62
CA GLY A 157 4.06 11.36 16.46
C GLY A 157 3.32 10.22 15.76
N CYS A 158 3.91 9.01 15.71
CA CYS A 158 3.19 7.84 15.21
C CYS A 158 1.99 7.49 16.10
N MET A 159 2.12 7.66 17.43
CA MET A 159 1.03 7.36 18.36
C MET A 159 -0.12 8.37 18.31
N MET A 160 0.11 9.58 17.79
CA MET A 160 -0.93 10.60 17.60
C MET A 160 -1.82 10.32 16.38
N GLU A 161 -1.29 9.64 15.35
CA GLU A 161 -1.99 9.42 14.08
C GLU A 161 -3.22 8.51 14.21
N GLY A 162 -4.34 8.95 13.59
CA GLY A 162 -5.61 8.21 13.61
C GLY A 162 -5.53 6.80 13.04
N ILE A 163 -4.69 6.58 12.03
CA ILE A 163 -4.48 5.25 11.42
C ILE A 163 -4.07 4.18 12.45
N ASN A 164 -3.38 4.58 13.52
CA ASN A 164 -2.95 3.66 14.58
C ASN A 164 -4.12 3.19 15.45
N TYR A 165 -5.08 4.08 15.72
CA TYR A 165 -6.30 3.69 16.45
C TYR A 165 -7.09 2.65 15.65
N GLU A 166 -7.20 2.85 14.34
CA GLU A 166 -7.87 1.91 13.46
C GLU A 166 -7.13 0.57 13.36
N ALA A 167 -5.83 0.60 13.04
CA ALA A 167 -5.03 -0.59 12.79
C ALA A 167 -4.84 -1.46 14.03
N PHE A 168 -4.49 -0.85 15.17
CA PHE A 168 -4.22 -1.61 16.39
C PHE A 168 -5.49 -2.10 17.08
N SER A 169 -6.60 -1.37 16.98
CA SER A 169 -7.90 -1.90 17.41
C SER A 169 -8.26 -3.19 16.68
N LEU A 170 -7.98 -3.28 15.37
CA LEU A 170 -8.18 -4.50 14.60
C LEU A 170 -7.17 -5.59 14.98
N ALA A 171 -5.89 -5.23 15.15
CA ALA A 171 -4.84 -6.18 15.54
C ALA A 171 -5.12 -6.88 16.88
N GLY A 172 -5.62 -6.13 17.87
CA GLY A 172 -6.06 -6.71 19.14
C GLY A 172 -7.28 -7.62 19.01
N THR A 173 -8.28 -7.23 18.19
CA THR A 173 -9.45 -8.06 17.87
C THR A 173 -9.02 -9.38 17.22
N LEU A 174 -8.04 -9.34 16.33
CA LEU A 174 -7.49 -10.49 15.63
C LEU A 174 -6.45 -11.28 16.44
N LYS A 175 -6.07 -10.82 17.63
CA LYS A 175 -5.08 -11.47 18.51
C LYS A 175 -3.76 -11.78 17.79
N LEU A 176 -3.19 -10.81 17.08
CA LEU A 176 -1.97 -11.00 16.28
C LEU A 176 -0.73 -11.11 17.18
N ASN A 177 -0.54 -12.22 17.84
CA ASN A 177 0.44 -12.44 18.90
C ASN A 177 1.93 -12.33 18.45
N LYS A 178 2.19 -12.35 17.15
CA LYS A 178 3.55 -12.15 16.59
C LYS A 178 3.80 -10.71 16.13
N LEU A 179 2.88 -9.78 16.42
CA LEU A 179 3.08 -8.35 16.24
C LEU A 179 3.64 -7.75 17.54
N ILE A 180 4.85 -7.16 17.47
CA ILE A 180 5.50 -6.47 18.58
C ILE A 180 5.73 -5.01 18.20
N VAL A 181 5.05 -4.12 18.90
CA VAL A 181 5.15 -2.67 18.73
C VAL A 181 6.16 -2.11 19.73
N LEU A 182 7.22 -1.49 19.23
CA LEU A 182 8.24 -0.80 20.01
C LEU A 182 7.95 0.70 19.95
N TYR A 183 7.61 1.28 21.09
CA TYR A 183 7.27 2.70 21.20
C TYR A 183 8.44 3.47 21.80
N ASP A 184 9.13 4.27 20.96
CA ASP A 184 10.12 5.26 21.38
C ASP A 184 9.41 6.45 22.03
N SER A 185 9.25 6.39 23.35
CA SER A 185 8.58 7.41 24.18
C SER A 185 9.60 8.42 24.69
N ASN A 186 9.92 9.43 23.88
CA ASN A 186 10.87 10.47 24.22
C ASN A 186 10.22 11.81 24.59
N LYS A 187 8.89 11.93 24.44
CA LYS A 187 8.05 13.09 24.78
C LYS A 187 8.39 14.37 24.01
N ILE A 188 9.02 14.27 22.85
CA ILE A 188 9.39 15.41 22.01
C ILE A 188 8.84 15.23 20.61
N SER A 189 8.22 16.27 20.09
CA SER A 189 7.86 16.44 18.69
C SER A 189 8.64 17.60 18.08
N ILE A 190 8.38 17.91 16.80
CA ILE A 190 9.08 19.01 16.11
C ILE A 190 8.75 20.38 16.73
N GLU A 191 7.54 20.54 17.30
CA GLU A 191 7.10 21.80 17.93
C GLU A 191 7.55 21.94 19.39
N GLY A 192 8.07 20.87 20.01
CA GLY A 192 8.49 20.89 21.41
C GLY A 192 8.05 19.67 22.20
N ASN A 193 7.77 19.86 23.50
CA ASN A 193 7.27 18.81 24.36
C ASN A 193 5.87 18.37 23.91
N THR A 194 5.62 17.04 23.90
CA THR A 194 4.32 16.48 23.51
C THR A 194 3.15 16.96 24.35
N ASP A 195 3.37 17.40 25.60
CA ASP A 195 2.31 17.86 26.49
C ASP A 195 1.46 19.03 25.93
N ILE A 196 1.98 19.72 24.91
CA ILE A 196 1.23 20.80 24.23
C ILE A 196 0.07 20.27 23.37
N ALA A 197 0.12 19.01 22.96
CA ALA A 197 -0.87 18.43 22.01
C ALA A 197 -1.24 16.96 22.32
N PHE A 198 -0.52 16.27 23.20
CA PHE A 198 -0.66 14.83 23.38
C PHE A 198 -0.37 14.40 24.83
N THR A 199 -1.43 14.24 25.62
CA THR A 199 -1.36 13.93 27.06
C THR A 199 -2.07 12.63 27.45
N GLU A 200 -2.48 11.83 26.48
CA GLU A 200 -3.18 10.58 26.75
C GLU A 200 -2.26 9.49 27.34
N ASP A 201 -2.85 8.56 28.08
CA ASP A 201 -2.17 7.35 28.54
C ASP A 201 -2.13 6.30 27.41
N VAL A 202 -1.09 6.36 26.57
CA VAL A 202 -0.90 5.43 25.45
C VAL A 202 -0.87 3.96 25.90
N PRO A 203 -0.15 3.55 26.95
CA PRO A 203 -0.21 2.21 27.53
C PRO A 203 -1.63 1.74 27.86
N ALA A 204 -2.43 2.56 28.52
CA ALA A 204 -3.82 2.24 28.85
C ALA A 204 -4.69 2.05 27.60
N ARG A 205 -4.47 2.88 26.56
CA ARG A 205 -5.14 2.74 25.26
C ARG A 205 -4.84 1.37 24.62
N PHE A 206 -3.57 0.97 24.55
CA PHE A 206 -3.18 -0.33 23.98
C PHE A 206 -3.73 -1.50 24.80
N LYS A 207 -3.73 -1.38 26.12
CA LYS A 207 -4.37 -2.37 27.00
C LYS A 207 -5.87 -2.52 26.69
N ALA A 208 -6.59 -1.40 26.48
CA ALA A 208 -8.01 -1.41 26.11
C ALA A 208 -8.26 -2.03 24.74
N MET A 209 -7.28 -1.98 23.82
CA MET A 209 -7.31 -2.64 22.53
C MET A 209 -6.97 -4.14 22.57
N GLY A 210 -6.63 -4.70 23.75
CA GLY A 210 -6.32 -6.12 23.90
C GLY A 210 -4.85 -6.48 23.72
N PHE A 211 -3.94 -5.53 23.81
CA PHE A 211 -2.50 -5.79 23.78
C PHE A 211 -1.93 -6.18 25.15
N LYS A 212 -0.92 -7.04 25.16
CA LYS A 212 0.01 -7.13 26.27
C LYS A 212 0.87 -5.87 26.29
N VAL A 213 0.88 -5.18 27.41
CA VAL A 213 1.60 -3.90 27.57
C VAL A 213 2.77 -4.06 28.54
N LEU A 214 3.96 -3.73 28.05
CA LEU A 214 5.22 -3.76 28.80
C LEU A 214 5.86 -2.36 28.82
N GLU A 215 6.70 -2.10 29.80
CA GLU A 215 7.43 -0.83 29.92
C GLU A 215 8.91 -1.07 30.21
N VAL A 216 9.79 -0.43 29.45
CA VAL A 216 11.22 -0.30 29.65
C VAL A 216 11.49 1.09 30.19
N LYS A 217 12.14 1.17 31.36
CA LYS A 217 12.38 2.44 32.08
C LYS A 217 13.54 3.22 31.50
N ASP A 218 14.58 2.52 31.05
CA ASP A 218 15.77 3.12 30.42
C ASP A 218 16.00 2.50 29.03
N GLY A 219 15.69 3.28 28.00
CA GLY A 219 15.89 2.89 26.61
C GLY A 219 17.35 2.73 26.18
N ASN A 220 18.31 2.90 27.09
CA ASN A 220 19.73 2.58 26.87
C ASN A 220 20.14 1.27 27.55
N ASP A 221 19.30 0.69 28.41
CA ASP A 221 19.56 -0.62 29.00
C ASP A 221 19.11 -1.75 28.06
N ILE A 222 20.03 -2.25 27.24
CA ILE A 222 19.77 -3.36 26.30
C ILE A 222 19.25 -4.63 27.02
N SER A 223 19.64 -4.86 28.29
CA SER A 223 19.17 -6.00 29.05
C SER A 223 17.70 -5.87 29.44
N GLU A 224 17.25 -4.64 29.78
CA GLU A 224 15.84 -4.36 30.09
C GLU A 224 15.00 -4.46 28.80
N ILE A 225 15.51 -3.93 27.68
CA ILE A 225 14.88 -4.04 26.35
C ILE A 225 14.74 -5.51 25.95
N GLY A 226 15.82 -6.28 26.03
CA GLY A 226 15.83 -7.70 25.68
C GLY A 226 14.83 -8.52 26.49
N LYS A 227 14.78 -8.32 27.82
CA LYS A 227 13.80 -8.98 28.68
C LYS A 227 12.36 -8.66 28.28
N ALA A 228 12.06 -7.40 27.95
CA ALA A 228 10.73 -7.01 27.51
C ALA A 228 10.35 -7.66 26.16
N ILE A 229 11.29 -7.79 25.22
CA ILE A 229 11.06 -8.48 23.95
C ILE A 229 10.82 -9.98 24.18
N GLU A 230 11.63 -10.64 25.03
CA GLU A 230 11.41 -12.06 25.37
C GLU A 230 10.05 -12.27 26.04
N GLU A 231 9.71 -11.44 27.00
CA GLU A 231 8.40 -11.49 27.67
C GLU A 231 7.24 -11.27 26.68
N ALA A 232 7.42 -10.39 25.69
CA ALA A 232 6.45 -10.20 24.61
C ALA A 232 6.29 -11.46 23.75
N LYS A 233 7.38 -12.15 23.41
CA LYS A 233 7.38 -13.41 22.64
C LYS A 233 6.76 -14.60 23.39
N GLU A 234 6.78 -14.58 24.73
CA GLU A 234 6.15 -15.61 25.54
C GLU A 234 4.62 -15.56 25.46
N ASP A 235 4.03 -14.40 25.19
CA ASP A 235 2.59 -14.25 25.00
C ASP A 235 2.17 -14.86 23.64
N LYS A 236 1.27 -15.85 23.71
CA LYS A 236 0.74 -16.53 22.52
C LYS A 236 -0.71 -16.15 22.21
N GLU A 237 -1.27 -15.22 22.98
CA GLU A 237 -2.70 -14.88 22.91
C GLU A 237 -2.97 -13.47 22.39
N SER A 238 -2.00 -12.55 22.49
CA SER A 238 -2.23 -11.14 22.15
C SER A 238 -1.01 -10.48 21.52
N PRO A 239 -1.21 -9.44 20.67
CA PRO A 239 -0.11 -8.59 20.23
C PRO A 239 0.52 -7.87 21.42
N SER A 240 1.80 -7.50 21.30
CA SER A 240 2.53 -6.83 22.36
C SER A 240 2.89 -5.39 22.03
N PHE A 241 2.80 -4.55 23.05
CA PHE A 241 3.20 -3.15 23.01
C PHE A 241 4.23 -2.90 24.09
N ILE A 242 5.43 -2.46 23.70
CA ILE A 242 6.53 -2.15 24.63
C ILE A 242 6.80 -0.66 24.58
N LYS A 243 6.40 0.05 25.63
CA LYS A 243 6.78 1.45 25.84
C LYS A 243 8.22 1.51 26.32
N ILE A 244 9.07 2.19 25.57
CA ILE A 244 10.49 2.34 25.90
C ILE A 244 10.77 3.82 26.13
N ASN A 245 11.11 4.19 27.37
CA ASN A 245 11.43 5.57 27.71
C ASN A 245 12.84 5.91 27.23
N THR A 246 12.93 6.79 26.24
CA THR A 246 14.19 7.21 25.62
C THR A 246 14.43 8.70 25.82
N LYS A 247 15.56 9.17 25.37
CA LYS A 247 15.87 10.59 25.26
C LYS A 247 16.28 10.91 23.85
N ILE A 248 15.50 11.77 23.19
CA ILE A 248 15.83 12.24 21.85
C ILE A 248 17.23 12.89 21.84
N GLY A 249 18.05 12.57 20.84
CA GLY A 249 19.38 13.15 20.73
C GLY A 249 20.39 12.70 21.79
N PHE A 250 20.20 11.51 22.35
CA PHE A 250 21.01 10.95 23.46
C PHE A 250 22.53 11.13 23.26
N GLY A 251 23.20 11.60 24.28
CA GLY A 251 24.64 11.84 24.32
C GLY A 251 25.10 13.15 23.66
N SER A 252 24.20 13.86 22.97
CA SER A 252 24.53 15.16 22.38
C SER A 252 24.33 16.31 23.37
N PRO A 253 24.99 17.46 23.19
CA PRO A 253 24.75 18.65 24.02
C PRO A 253 23.30 19.18 23.98
N LYS A 254 22.50 18.76 23.02
CA LYS A 254 21.10 19.15 22.82
C LYS A 254 20.13 18.02 23.21
N GLU A 255 20.58 17.01 23.94
CA GLU A 255 19.76 15.88 24.38
C GLU A 255 18.46 16.35 25.05
N GLY A 256 17.34 15.70 24.71
CA GLY A 256 16.03 15.98 25.30
C GLY A 256 15.35 17.27 24.79
N SER A 257 15.90 17.94 23.78
CA SER A 257 15.29 19.13 23.20
C SER A 257 14.73 18.87 21.79
N ALA A 258 13.77 19.70 21.36
CA ALA A 258 13.22 19.67 20.01
C ALA A 258 14.27 20.07 18.94
N ASP A 259 15.33 20.77 19.31
CA ASP A 259 16.39 21.22 18.40
C ASP A 259 17.12 20.08 17.70
N VAL A 260 17.09 18.86 18.24
CA VAL A 260 17.69 17.68 17.62
C VAL A 260 16.72 16.87 16.78
N HIS A 261 15.43 17.26 16.77
CA HIS A 261 14.42 16.46 16.07
C HIS A 261 14.70 16.39 14.58
N GLY A 262 14.78 17.50 13.89
CA GLY A 262 14.80 17.58 12.42
C GLY A 262 15.93 18.43 11.83
N ALA A 263 17.00 18.68 12.57
CA ALA A 263 18.13 19.47 12.11
C ALA A 263 19.48 18.81 12.44
N PRO A 264 20.53 19.01 11.60
CA PRO A 264 21.88 18.57 11.91
C PRO A 264 22.35 19.13 13.26
N LEU A 265 23.15 18.33 14.01
CA LEU A 265 23.67 18.75 15.32
C LEU A 265 24.63 19.92 15.24
N GLY A 266 25.41 20.03 14.16
CA GLY A 266 26.59 20.88 14.02
C GLY A 266 27.88 20.11 14.38
N ALA A 267 28.98 20.43 13.69
CA ALA A 267 30.24 19.70 13.80
C ALA A 267 30.78 19.65 15.24
N ASP A 268 30.76 20.80 15.95
CA ASP A 268 31.24 20.88 17.33
C ASP A 268 30.41 20.03 18.28
N ASN A 269 29.10 20.00 18.10
CA ASN A 269 28.19 19.17 18.90
C ASN A 269 28.37 17.67 18.64
N ILE A 270 28.73 17.28 17.41
CA ILE A 270 29.09 15.87 17.10
C ILE A 270 30.38 15.47 17.80
N ILE A 271 31.40 16.32 17.78
CA ILE A 271 32.65 16.08 18.53
C ILE A 271 32.37 15.96 20.03
N ALA A 272 31.57 16.86 20.59
CA ALA A 272 31.16 16.79 21.98
C ALA A 272 30.37 15.51 22.31
N MET A 273 29.44 15.10 21.43
CA MET A 273 28.70 13.84 21.53
C MET A 273 29.66 12.63 21.52
N LYS A 274 30.59 12.57 20.57
CA LYS A 274 31.57 11.48 20.50
C LYS A 274 32.38 11.36 21.81
N LYS A 275 32.79 12.49 22.38
CA LYS A 275 33.48 12.52 23.69
C LYS A 275 32.60 12.02 24.83
N THR A 276 31.34 12.47 24.90
CA THR A 276 30.36 12.01 25.91
C THR A 276 30.11 10.50 25.83
N LEU A 277 30.03 9.96 24.60
CA LEU A 277 29.84 8.53 24.34
C LEU A 277 31.12 7.69 24.54
N GLY A 278 32.28 8.31 24.81
CA GLY A 278 33.57 7.62 24.89
C GLY A 278 34.01 7.04 23.55
N TRP A 279 33.63 7.65 22.43
CA TRP A 279 34.00 7.21 21.08
C TRP A 279 35.48 7.46 20.80
N PRO A 280 36.23 6.48 20.23
CA PRO A 280 37.69 6.56 20.17
C PRO A 280 38.25 7.52 19.12
N SER A 281 37.42 8.12 18.27
CA SER A 281 37.89 9.03 17.21
C SER A 281 36.92 10.20 16.98
N GLU A 282 37.47 11.36 16.67
CA GLU A 282 36.70 12.54 16.24
C GLU A 282 36.40 12.50 14.72
N GLU A 283 37.10 11.65 13.95
CA GLU A 283 36.91 11.54 12.49
C GLU A 283 35.47 11.15 12.14
N PRO A 284 34.88 11.82 11.12
CA PRO A 284 33.57 11.42 10.62
C PRO A 284 33.61 10.01 9.99
N PHE A 285 32.55 9.23 10.20
CA PHE A 285 32.38 7.88 9.68
C PHE A 285 33.47 6.87 10.11
N PHE A 286 34.26 7.18 11.13
CA PHE A 286 35.17 6.20 11.72
C PHE A 286 34.37 5.17 12.51
N VAL A 287 34.65 3.88 12.28
CA VAL A 287 34.11 2.75 13.06
C VAL A 287 35.29 1.83 13.41
N PRO A 288 35.50 1.48 14.68
CA PRO A 288 36.53 0.53 15.08
C PRO A 288 36.35 -0.87 14.45
N ASP A 289 37.44 -1.52 14.07
CA ASP A 289 37.40 -2.88 13.49
C ASP A 289 36.70 -3.89 14.40
N GLU A 290 36.86 -3.78 15.71
CA GLU A 290 36.21 -4.65 16.70
C GLU A 290 34.66 -4.53 16.66
N VAL A 291 34.12 -3.38 16.27
CA VAL A 291 32.68 -3.20 16.08
C VAL A 291 32.21 -3.98 14.85
N TYR A 292 32.90 -3.84 13.72
CA TYR A 292 32.58 -4.62 12.52
C TYR A 292 32.68 -6.13 12.78
N GLU A 293 33.67 -6.58 13.54
CA GLU A 293 33.80 -8.01 13.88
C GLU A 293 32.65 -8.48 14.78
N ASN A 294 32.20 -7.65 15.74
CA ASN A 294 31.05 -7.98 16.57
C ASN A 294 29.77 -8.16 15.73
N TYR A 295 29.46 -7.20 14.83
CA TYR A 295 28.30 -7.29 13.95
C TYR A 295 28.39 -8.47 12.98
N LYS A 296 29.57 -8.76 12.44
CA LYS A 296 29.82 -9.93 11.59
C LYS A 296 29.53 -11.25 12.31
N VAL A 297 30.04 -11.40 13.53
CA VAL A 297 29.77 -12.60 14.35
C VAL A 297 28.26 -12.75 14.61
N LYS A 298 27.57 -11.63 14.94
CA LYS A 298 26.11 -11.64 15.10
C LYS A 298 25.41 -12.07 13.80
N ALA A 299 25.76 -11.47 12.67
CA ALA A 299 25.17 -11.80 11.36
C ALA A 299 25.41 -13.27 10.95
N GLU A 300 26.61 -13.82 11.22
CA GLU A 300 26.92 -15.22 10.96
C GLU A 300 26.09 -16.18 11.83
N ASN A 301 25.82 -15.82 13.08
CA ASN A 301 24.95 -16.62 13.95
C ASN A 301 23.49 -16.56 13.49
N LEU A 302 23.02 -15.42 13.03
CA LEU A 302 21.68 -15.25 12.48
C LEU A 302 21.49 -16.02 11.17
N ALA A 303 22.50 -16.06 10.29
CA ALA A 303 22.46 -16.85 9.06
C ALA A 303 22.23 -18.35 9.31
N LYS A 304 22.69 -18.89 10.44
CA LYS A 304 22.44 -20.30 10.83
C LYS A 304 20.95 -20.59 11.05
N LYS A 305 20.15 -19.58 11.41
CA LYS A 305 18.70 -19.73 11.55
C LYS A 305 18.03 -20.05 10.23
N GLU A 306 18.49 -19.45 9.14
CA GLU A 306 18.01 -19.80 7.80
C GLU A 306 18.47 -21.22 7.41
N GLU A 307 19.69 -21.62 7.72
CA GLU A 307 20.17 -22.99 7.45
C GLU A 307 19.36 -24.03 8.21
N GLU A 308 19.00 -23.77 9.48
CA GLU A 308 18.12 -24.61 10.29
C GLU A 308 16.73 -24.70 9.65
N TRP A 309 16.16 -23.55 9.25
CA TRP A 309 14.87 -23.50 8.57
C TRP A 309 14.89 -24.22 7.21
N ASN A 310 15.93 -24.07 6.41
CA ASN A 310 16.07 -24.76 5.14
C ASN A 310 16.06 -26.30 5.30
N LYS A 311 16.68 -26.82 6.37
CA LYS A 311 16.63 -28.25 6.70
C LYS A 311 15.22 -28.67 7.09
N LEU A 312 14.56 -27.92 7.98
CA LEU A 312 13.17 -28.15 8.38
C LEU A 312 12.23 -28.12 7.16
N PHE A 313 12.38 -27.13 6.28
CA PHE A 313 11.54 -26.97 5.10
C PHE A 313 11.73 -28.10 4.09
N LYS A 314 12.97 -28.55 3.91
CA LYS A 314 13.26 -29.73 3.07
C LYS A 314 12.56 -30.99 3.59
N ASP A 315 12.70 -31.27 4.88
CA ASP A 315 12.09 -32.42 5.54
C ASP A 315 10.55 -32.36 5.48
N TYR A 316 9.99 -31.13 5.67
CA TYR A 316 8.58 -30.86 5.50
C TYR A 316 8.09 -31.17 4.08
N CYS A 317 8.80 -30.72 3.04
CA CYS A 317 8.45 -30.97 1.65
C CYS A 317 8.49 -32.46 1.28
N GLU A 318 9.44 -33.23 1.84
CA GLU A 318 9.53 -34.66 1.64
C GLU A 318 8.37 -35.40 2.34
N LYS A 319 7.98 -34.95 3.53
CA LYS A 319 6.93 -35.58 4.34
C LYS A 319 5.52 -35.23 3.89
N PHE A 320 5.32 -34.01 3.36
CA PHE A 320 4.03 -33.46 2.94
C PHE A 320 4.09 -32.95 1.49
N PRO A 321 4.19 -33.84 0.48
CA PRO A 321 4.35 -33.43 -0.91
C PRO A 321 3.16 -32.60 -1.45
N GLU A 322 1.95 -32.80 -0.93
CA GLU A 322 0.77 -31.98 -1.26
C GLU A 322 0.92 -30.52 -0.78
N MET A 323 1.56 -30.33 0.37
CA MET A 323 1.82 -29.00 0.90
C MET A 323 2.94 -28.29 0.12
N LYS A 324 3.95 -29.05 -0.35
CA LYS A 324 4.96 -28.53 -1.26
C LYS A 324 4.32 -28.05 -2.56
N SER A 325 3.40 -28.82 -3.13
CA SER A 325 2.66 -28.42 -4.32
C SER A 325 1.85 -27.15 -4.11
N LEU A 326 1.18 -27.04 -2.95
CA LEU A 326 0.42 -25.83 -2.59
C LEU A 326 1.37 -24.62 -2.38
N TRP A 327 2.53 -24.84 -1.74
CA TRP A 327 3.55 -23.79 -1.57
C TRP A 327 4.05 -23.26 -2.92
N ASP A 328 4.36 -24.14 -3.85
CA ASP A 328 4.77 -23.75 -5.20
C ASP A 328 3.67 -23.00 -5.94
N GLU A 329 2.41 -23.40 -5.75
CA GLU A 329 1.25 -22.69 -6.31
C GLU A 329 1.11 -21.26 -5.76
N TYR A 330 1.38 -21.07 -4.46
CA TYR A 330 1.38 -19.73 -3.83
C TYR A 330 2.50 -18.84 -4.38
N LYS A 331 3.60 -19.43 -4.85
CA LYS A 331 4.75 -18.71 -5.42
C LYS A 331 4.69 -18.58 -6.94
N ASP A 332 3.72 -19.22 -7.61
CA ASP A 332 3.58 -19.13 -9.08
C ASP A 332 2.95 -17.80 -9.49
N GLU A 333 3.78 -16.79 -9.67
CA GLU A 333 3.35 -15.48 -10.16
C GLU A 333 2.75 -15.52 -11.57
N THR A 334 3.02 -16.56 -12.36
CA THR A 334 2.54 -16.70 -13.74
C THR A 334 1.12 -17.22 -13.83
N LYS A 335 0.60 -17.77 -12.73
CA LYS A 335 -0.73 -18.40 -12.69
C LYS A 335 -1.85 -17.45 -13.15
N ALA A 336 -1.79 -16.19 -12.69
CA ALA A 336 -2.77 -15.19 -13.10
C ALA A 336 -2.74 -14.87 -14.60
N CYS A 337 -1.58 -14.95 -15.25
CA CYS A 337 -1.45 -14.69 -16.70
C CYS A 337 -2.21 -15.71 -17.55
N LYS A 338 -2.37 -16.96 -17.07
CA LYS A 338 -3.11 -18.02 -17.76
C LYS A 338 -4.61 -17.73 -17.89
N LEU A 339 -5.12 -16.79 -17.08
CA LEU A 339 -6.52 -16.34 -17.14
C LEU A 339 -6.86 -15.64 -18.46
N LEU A 340 -5.88 -15.17 -19.24
CA LEU A 340 -6.13 -14.53 -20.52
C LEU A 340 -6.89 -15.46 -21.51
N ASP A 341 -6.53 -16.74 -21.49
CA ASP A 341 -7.09 -17.76 -22.38
C ASP A 341 -8.11 -18.68 -21.69
N ASP A 342 -8.48 -18.37 -20.43
CA ASP A 342 -9.46 -19.13 -19.66
C ASP A 342 -10.89 -18.70 -20.02
N GLU A 343 -11.58 -19.49 -20.82
CA GLU A 343 -12.95 -19.21 -21.28
C GLU A 343 -13.95 -19.08 -20.10
N ASP A 344 -13.82 -19.89 -19.04
CA ASP A 344 -14.67 -19.77 -17.85
C ASP A 344 -14.46 -18.43 -17.15
N PHE A 345 -13.21 -17.98 -17.03
CA PHE A 345 -12.92 -16.68 -16.43
C PHE A 345 -13.59 -15.53 -17.21
N TRP A 346 -13.57 -15.58 -18.55
CA TRP A 346 -14.17 -14.55 -19.41
C TRP A 346 -15.67 -14.72 -19.67
N SER A 347 -16.30 -15.78 -19.14
CA SER A 347 -17.74 -16.01 -19.30
C SER A 347 -18.57 -15.10 -18.38
N TYR A 348 -19.71 -14.65 -18.87
CA TYR A 348 -20.68 -13.85 -18.10
C TYR A 348 -22.10 -14.03 -18.63
N ASP A 349 -23.09 -13.62 -17.84
CA ASP A 349 -24.50 -13.56 -18.27
C ASP A 349 -24.72 -12.28 -19.12
N GLU A 350 -25.39 -12.40 -20.25
CA GLU A 350 -25.66 -11.26 -21.16
C GLU A 350 -26.74 -10.28 -20.61
N LYS A 351 -27.26 -10.51 -19.42
CA LYS A 351 -28.25 -9.62 -18.80
C LYS A 351 -27.60 -8.35 -18.28
N ALA A 352 -28.34 -7.25 -18.33
CA ALA A 352 -27.94 -6.02 -17.68
C ALA A 352 -27.71 -6.26 -16.17
N ASP A 353 -26.55 -5.84 -15.67
CA ASP A 353 -26.17 -5.97 -14.26
C ASP A 353 -25.26 -4.81 -13.85
N ALA A 354 -25.22 -4.50 -12.55
CA ALA A 354 -24.29 -3.50 -12.04
C ALA A 354 -22.85 -4.01 -12.07
N THR A 355 -21.89 -3.15 -12.44
CA THR A 355 -20.50 -3.60 -12.52
C THR A 355 -19.93 -4.04 -11.17
N ARG A 356 -20.46 -3.54 -10.02
CA ARG A 356 -20.14 -4.10 -8.70
C ARG A 356 -20.59 -5.57 -8.55
N ASN A 357 -21.76 -5.95 -9.06
CA ASN A 357 -22.24 -7.33 -9.02
C ASN A 357 -21.39 -8.23 -9.93
N LEU A 358 -21.09 -7.75 -11.13
CA LEU A 358 -20.20 -8.41 -12.07
C LEU A 358 -18.80 -8.63 -11.46
N SER A 359 -18.24 -7.61 -10.81
CA SER A 359 -16.98 -7.70 -10.06
C SER A 359 -17.03 -8.76 -8.97
N GLY A 360 -18.13 -8.84 -8.21
CA GLY A 360 -18.31 -9.89 -7.19
C GLY A 360 -18.33 -11.31 -7.77
N LYS A 361 -18.93 -11.50 -8.95
CA LYS A 361 -18.89 -12.77 -9.68
C LYS A 361 -17.48 -13.12 -10.11
N VAL A 362 -16.73 -12.14 -10.67
CA VAL A 362 -15.33 -12.31 -11.09
C VAL A 362 -14.43 -12.60 -9.90
N LEU A 363 -14.58 -11.88 -8.79
CA LEU A 363 -13.84 -12.10 -7.54
C LEU A 363 -13.99 -13.56 -7.05
N ASN A 364 -15.21 -14.11 -7.12
CA ASN A 364 -15.45 -15.49 -6.73
C ASN A 364 -14.82 -16.51 -7.68
N LYS A 365 -14.80 -16.25 -8.99
CA LYS A 365 -14.04 -17.06 -9.97
C LYS A 365 -12.53 -17.00 -9.71
N LEU A 366 -12.00 -15.81 -9.46
CA LEU A 366 -10.58 -15.61 -9.13
C LEU A 366 -10.18 -16.34 -7.84
N SER A 367 -11.01 -16.28 -6.81
CA SER A 367 -10.75 -16.94 -5.54
C SER A 367 -10.61 -18.47 -5.68
N ALA A 368 -11.32 -19.09 -6.60
CA ALA A 368 -11.17 -20.52 -6.91
C ALA A 368 -9.87 -20.83 -7.66
N LYS A 369 -9.34 -19.87 -8.42
CA LYS A 369 -8.17 -20.05 -9.28
C LYS A 369 -6.87 -19.53 -8.64
N LEU A 370 -6.96 -18.56 -7.74
CA LEU A 370 -5.83 -17.90 -7.08
C LEU A 370 -5.94 -18.05 -5.56
N PRO A 371 -5.27 -19.04 -4.96
CA PRO A 371 -5.36 -19.29 -3.53
C PRO A 371 -4.75 -18.16 -2.68
N THR A 372 -3.85 -17.36 -3.24
CA THR A 372 -3.23 -16.21 -2.59
C THR A 372 -4.14 -14.97 -2.50
N LEU A 373 -5.33 -15.00 -3.14
CA LEU A 373 -6.27 -13.88 -3.11
C LEU A 373 -6.89 -13.75 -1.72
N PHE A 374 -6.65 -12.61 -1.07
CA PHE A 374 -6.98 -12.36 0.33
C PHE A 374 -7.41 -10.89 0.49
N GLY A 375 -8.48 -10.61 1.22
CA GLY A 375 -8.90 -9.22 1.41
C GLY A 375 -10.31 -9.08 1.94
N GLY A 376 -10.86 -7.87 1.84
CA GLY A 376 -12.19 -7.58 2.35
C GLY A 376 -12.60 -6.12 2.25
N SER A 377 -13.51 -5.70 3.10
CA SER A 377 -14.17 -4.40 3.02
C SER A 377 -14.17 -3.66 4.36
N ALA A 378 -14.23 -2.33 4.28
CA ALA A 378 -14.50 -1.46 5.41
C ALA A 378 -16.03 -1.46 5.74
N ASP A 379 -16.49 -2.59 6.28
CA ASP A 379 -17.90 -2.82 6.71
C ASP A 379 -18.96 -2.73 5.59
N LEU A 380 -18.56 -2.82 4.32
CA LEU A 380 -19.44 -2.63 3.17
C LEU A 380 -19.53 -3.85 2.24
N ALA A 381 -19.04 -5.03 2.65
CA ALA A 381 -18.97 -6.21 1.79
C ALA A 381 -20.31 -6.59 1.11
N PRO A 382 -21.49 -6.53 1.76
CA PRO A 382 -22.77 -6.82 1.10
C PRO A 382 -23.10 -5.84 -0.03
N SER A 383 -22.74 -4.56 0.11
CA SER A 383 -22.98 -3.51 -0.87
C SER A 383 -21.93 -3.52 -1.98
N ASN A 384 -20.65 -3.71 -1.64
CA ASN A 384 -19.53 -3.73 -2.58
C ASN A 384 -19.44 -5.06 -3.35
N LYS A 385 -20.13 -6.11 -2.90
CA LYS A 385 -20.05 -7.48 -3.44
C LYS A 385 -18.61 -8.04 -3.38
N SER A 386 -17.90 -7.70 -2.31
CA SER A 386 -16.48 -8.03 -2.10
C SER A 386 -16.25 -9.25 -1.20
N TYR A 387 -17.28 -10.06 -0.95
CA TYR A 387 -17.20 -11.28 -0.16
C TYR A 387 -16.95 -12.51 -1.04
N VAL A 388 -15.97 -13.33 -0.65
CA VAL A 388 -15.63 -14.60 -1.32
C VAL A 388 -16.39 -15.74 -0.67
N ASN A 389 -17.35 -16.30 -1.39
CA ASN A 389 -18.19 -17.39 -0.92
C ASN A 389 -17.37 -18.66 -0.62
N GLY A 390 -17.60 -19.28 0.53
CA GLY A 390 -16.92 -20.52 0.92
C GLY A 390 -15.46 -20.37 1.35
N ALA A 391 -14.89 -19.15 1.33
CA ALA A 391 -13.51 -18.92 1.75
C ALA A 391 -13.35 -18.72 3.27
N GLY A 392 -14.43 -18.59 4.01
CA GLY A 392 -14.44 -18.35 5.45
C GLY A 392 -14.02 -16.94 5.84
N ASP A 393 -14.39 -16.54 7.04
CA ASP A 393 -13.99 -15.25 7.61
C ASP A 393 -12.63 -15.40 8.30
N TYR A 394 -11.74 -14.44 8.06
CA TYR A 394 -10.47 -14.32 8.75
C TYR A 394 -10.70 -13.71 10.14
N SER A 395 -10.39 -14.46 11.17
CA SER A 395 -10.63 -14.07 12.58
C SER A 395 -9.62 -14.75 13.51
N ALA A 396 -9.61 -14.36 14.78
CA ALA A 396 -8.79 -15.00 15.82
C ALA A 396 -9.08 -16.51 15.99
N GLU A 397 -10.28 -16.95 15.61
CA GLU A 397 -10.71 -18.36 15.65
C GLU A 397 -10.45 -19.09 14.32
N ASN A 398 -10.18 -18.35 13.24
CA ASN A 398 -10.00 -18.91 11.90
C ASN A 398 -9.04 -18.08 11.03
N TYR A 399 -7.76 -18.17 11.27
CA TYR A 399 -6.75 -17.49 10.43
C TYR A 399 -6.65 -18.08 9.00
N ALA A 400 -7.23 -19.25 8.76
CA ALA A 400 -7.28 -19.85 7.42
C ALA A 400 -8.34 -19.19 6.51
N GLY A 401 -9.29 -18.44 7.06
CA GLY A 401 -10.27 -17.65 6.30
C GLY A 401 -9.62 -16.62 5.40
N ARG A 402 -10.33 -16.18 4.35
CA ARG A 402 -9.80 -15.21 3.37
C ARG A 402 -10.62 -13.93 3.26
N ASN A 403 -11.78 -13.84 3.93
CA ASN A 403 -12.57 -12.62 4.00
C ASN A 403 -12.20 -11.83 5.25
N VAL A 404 -11.61 -10.65 5.07
CA VAL A 404 -11.22 -9.74 6.15
C VAL A 404 -12.35 -8.75 6.41
N HIS A 405 -12.76 -8.64 7.67
CA HIS A 405 -13.70 -7.62 8.15
C HIS A 405 -12.91 -6.47 8.77
N PHE A 406 -12.60 -5.45 7.97
CA PHE A 406 -11.80 -4.31 8.45
C PHE A 406 -12.58 -3.40 9.41
N GLY A 407 -13.94 -3.44 9.36
CA GLY A 407 -14.78 -2.46 10.00
C GLY A 407 -14.70 -1.09 9.31
N VAL A 408 -15.28 -0.04 9.86
CA VAL A 408 -15.23 1.31 9.31
C VAL A 408 -13.84 1.93 9.58
N ARG A 409 -12.85 1.54 8.75
CA ARG A 409 -11.41 1.86 8.92
C ARG A 409 -10.70 1.91 7.57
N GLU A 410 -11.13 2.77 6.66
CA GLU A 410 -10.63 2.82 5.27
C GLU A 410 -9.13 3.10 5.19
N LEU A 411 -8.63 4.00 6.04
CA LEU A 411 -7.22 4.39 6.05
C LEU A 411 -6.32 3.24 6.50
N ALA A 412 -6.63 2.61 7.63
CA ALA A 412 -5.89 1.44 8.10
C ALA A 412 -6.09 0.22 7.21
N MET A 413 -7.29 -0.02 6.69
CA MET A 413 -7.57 -1.08 5.72
C MET A 413 -6.58 -1.04 4.55
N THR A 414 -6.35 0.16 4.01
CA THR A 414 -5.42 0.32 2.88
C THR A 414 -3.97 0.13 3.31
N GLY A 415 -3.57 0.65 4.46
CA GLY A 415 -2.24 0.43 5.02
C GLY A 415 -1.98 -1.06 5.32
N ILE A 416 -2.96 -1.76 5.89
CA ILE A 416 -2.93 -3.21 6.12
C ILE A 416 -2.84 -3.94 4.78
N GLY A 417 -3.63 -3.54 3.77
CA GLY A 417 -3.57 -4.08 2.41
C GLY A 417 -2.18 -3.98 1.80
N ASN A 418 -1.50 -2.85 1.97
CA ASN A 418 -0.11 -2.69 1.56
C ASN A 418 0.80 -3.71 2.26
N GLY A 419 0.65 -3.89 3.58
CA GLY A 419 1.41 -4.87 4.35
C GLY A 419 1.19 -6.32 3.89
N LEU A 420 -0.05 -6.68 3.54
CA LEU A 420 -0.40 -7.99 2.98
C LEU A 420 0.32 -8.24 1.65
N VAL A 421 0.34 -7.24 0.75
CA VAL A 421 1.02 -7.35 -0.55
C VAL A 421 2.54 -7.42 -0.37
N LEU A 422 3.13 -6.58 0.48
CA LEU A 422 4.56 -6.60 0.81
C LEU A 422 5.01 -7.96 1.39
N HIS A 423 4.08 -8.69 2.00
CA HIS A 423 4.33 -10.05 2.50
C HIS A 423 4.09 -11.15 1.44
N GLY A 424 3.63 -10.82 0.24
CA GLY A 424 3.49 -11.75 -0.89
C GLY A 424 2.08 -12.27 -1.15
N LEU A 425 1.05 -11.74 -0.50
CA LEU A 425 -0.35 -12.07 -0.83
C LEU A 425 -0.89 -11.18 -1.95
N LYS A 426 -1.81 -11.70 -2.76
CA LYS A 426 -2.61 -10.90 -3.68
C LYS A 426 -3.78 -10.30 -2.90
N ALA A 427 -3.60 -9.06 -2.43
CA ALA A 427 -4.59 -8.43 -1.57
C ALA A 427 -5.57 -7.53 -2.36
N TYR A 428 -6.82 -7.47 -1.85
CA TYR A 428 -7.80 -6.48 -2.26
C TYR A 428 -8.43 -5.80 -1.05
N VAL A 429 -8.80 -4.53 -1.23
CA VAL A 429 -9.50 -3.72 -0.25
C VAL A 429 -10.71 -3.06 -0.89
N SER A 430 -11.79 -2.85 -0.12
CA SER A 430 -13.05 -2.39 -0.69
C SER A 430 -13.77 -1.38 0.18
N THR A 431 -14.30 -0.33 -0.45
CA THR A 431 -15.19 0.66 0.16
C THR A 431 -16.03 1.35 -0.92
N PHE A 432 -16.89 2.31 -0.57
CA PHE A 432 -17.54 3.19 -1.54
C PHE A 432 -16.53 4.18 -2.13
N PHE A 433 -16.73 4.55 -3.40
CA PHE A 433 -15.74 5.36 -4.11
C PHE A 433 -15.58 6.76 -3.48
N VAL A 434 -16.63 7.38 -2.98
CA VAL A 434 -16.52 8.66 -2.27
C VAL A 434 -15.62 8.56 -1.03
N PHE A 435 -15.60 7.41 -0.33
CA PHE A 435 -14.72 7.20 0.83
C PHE A 435 -13.28 6.86 0.44
N SER A 436 -12.96 6.87 -0.84
CA SER A 436 -11.58 6.82 -1.30
C SER A 436 -10.74 8.03 -0.85
N ASP A 437 -11.39 9.11 -0.41
CA ASP A 437 -10.73 10.22 0.28
C ASP A 437 -9.93 9.77 1.51
N TYR A 438 -10.44 8.77 2.25
CA TYR A 438 -9.70 8.15 3.36
C TYR A 438 -8.67 7.12 2.90
N VAL A 439 -8.86 6.49 1.75
CA VAL A 439 -7.96 5.47 1.16
C VAL A 439 -6.71 6.10 0.56
N LYS A 440 -6.83 7.28 -0.01
CA LYS A 440 -5.84 7.96 -0.87
C LYS A 440 -4.42 8.05 -0.29
N PRO A 441 -4.18 8.41 1.00
CA PRO A 441 -2.83 8.48 1.53
C PRO A 441 -2.05 7.15 1.44
N MET A 442 -2.72 6.03 1.72
CA MET A 442 -2.12 4.71 1.67
C MET A 442 -2.08 4.13 0.24
N ALA A 443 -3.03 4.49 -0.62
CA ALA A 443 -3.00 4.19 -2.05
C ALA A 443 -1.78 4.86 -2.73
N ARG A 444 -1.46 6.09 -2.33
CA ARG A 444 -0.26 6.78 -2.80
C ARG A 444 1.02 6.05 -2.39
N LEU A 445 1.07 5.48 -1.18
CA LEU A 445 2.22 4.66 -0.76
C LEU A 445 2.29 3.34 -1.54
N ALA A 446 1.17 2.69 -1.85
CA ALA A 446 1.15 1.51 -2.72
C ALA A 446 1.77 1.83 -4.10
N SER A 447 1.39 2.96 -4.67
CA SER A 447 1.91 3.46 -5.93
C SER A 447 3.41 3.77 -5.87
N LEU A 448 3.86 4.44 -4.81
CA LEU A 448 5.27 4.79 -4.57
C LEU A 448 6.15 3.55 -4.37
N MET A 449 5.64 2.53 -3.68
CA MET A 449 6.34 1.25 -3.45
C MET A 449 6.26 0.30 -4.65
N GLU A 450 5.52 0.67 -5.69
CA GLU A 450 5.29 -0.19 -6.87
C GLU A 450 4.72 -1.56 -6.47
N ILE A 451 3.68 -1.59 -5.62
CA ILE A 451 3.04 -2.82 -5.17
C ILE A 451 1.60 -2.96 -5.70
N PRO A 452 1.19 -4.16 -6.17
CA PRO A 452 -0.06 -4.37 -6.90
C PRO A 452 -1.28 -4.60 -5.99
N LEU A 453 -1.58 -3.65 -5.09
CA LEU A 453 -2.81 -3.70 -4.30
C LEU A 453 -4.03 -3.44 -5.19
N THR A 454 -5.09 -4.24 -5.05
CA THR A 454 -6.35 -4.07 -5.78
C THR A 454 -7.38 -3.32 -4.92
N PHE A 455 -8.00 -2.29 -5.50
CA PHE A 455 -9.04 -1.49 -4.85
C PHE A 455 -10.38 -1.74 -5.52
N ILE A 456 -11.38 -2.20 -4.78
CA ILE A 456 -12.77 -2.36 -5.23
C ILE A 456 -13.55 -1.15 -4.70
N LEU A 457 -13.74 -0.15 -5.55
CA LEU A 457 -14.37 1.13 -5.21
C LEU A 457 -15.73 1.23 -5.91
N THR A 458 -16.81 1.02 -5.15
CA THR A 458 -18.16 0.96 -5.72
C THR A 458 -18.94 2.24 -5.50
N HIS A 459 -20.12 2.38 -6.17
CA HIS A 459 -20.93 3.59 -6.10
C HIS A 459 -20.19 4.77 -6.78
N ASP A 460 -19.94 4.58 -8.07
CA ASP A 460 -18.95 5.30 -8.88
C ASP A 460 -19.33 6.74 -9.26
N SER A 461 -20.59 7.14 -9.12
CA SER A 461 -21.10 8.41 -9.67
C SER A 461 -22.41 8.85 -9.03
N ILE A 462 -23.06 9.88 -9.57
CA ILE A 462 -24.44 10.29 -9.21
C ILE A 462 -25.48 9.16 -9.38
N GLY A 463 -25.09 8.04 -10.00
CA GLY A 463 -25.87 6.80 -10.02
C GLY A 463 -26.08 6.15 -8.66
N VAL A 464 -25.44 6.66 -7.60
CA VAL A 464 -25.76 6.35 -6.19
C VAL A 464 -27.20 6.70 -5.87
N GLY A 465 -27.66 7.87 -6.29
CA GLY A 465 -29.06 8.26 -6.20
C GLY A 465 -29.43 8.91 -4.87
N GLU A 466 -30.37 8.32 -4.16
CA GLU A 466 -31.07 8.91 -3.03
C GLU A 466 -30.18 9.26 -1.83
N ASP A 467 -29.02 8.58 -1.67
CA ASP A 467 -28.04 8.86 -0.62
C ASP A 467 -27.41 10.27 -0.75
N GLY A 468 -27.40 10.80 -1.97
CA GLY A 468 -27.08 12.21 -2.25
C GLY A 468 -25.59 12.55 -2.19
N PRO A 469 -25.29 13.86 -2.14
CA PRO A 469 -23.94 14.39 -2.43
C PRO A 469 -22.84 13.95 -1.46
N THR A 470 -23.17 13.49 -0.26
CA THR A 470 -22.17 12.94 0.67
C THR A 470 -21.68 11.53 0.28
N HIS A 471 -22.38 10.87 -0.67
CA HIS A 471 -22.07 9.53 -1.15
C HIS A 471 -21.81 9.48 -2.66
N GLU A 472 -22.02 10.59 -3.36
CA GLU A 472 -21.84 10.73 -4.81
C GLU A 472 -20.46 11.31 -5.10
N PRO A 473 -19.51 10.52 -5.64
CA PRO A 473 -18.18 11.01 -6.00
C PRO A 473 -18.26 11.94 -7.21
N ILE A 474 -17.40 12.94 -7.24
CA ILE A 474 -17.25 13.89 -8.36
C ILE A 474 -15.78 13.99 -8.76
N GLU A 475 -14.92 14.46 -7.83
CA GLU A 475 -13.50 14.73 -8.05
C GLU A 475 -12.61 13.51 -7.89
N GLN A 476 -13.04 12.48 -7.16
CA GLN A 476 -12.22 11.34 -6.77
C GLN A 476 -11.59 10.62 -7.97
N LEU A 477 -12.33 10.51 -9.09
CA LEU A 477 -11.79 9.84 -10.28
C LEU A 477 -10.61 10.60 -10.89
N ALA A 478 -10.72 11.93 -10.97
CA ALA A 478 -9.65 12.79 -11.46
C ALA A 478 -8.43 12.74 -10.54
N GLU A 479 -8.65 12.70 -9.22
CA GLU A 479 -7.59 12.59 -8.23
C GLU A 479 -6.78 11.30 -8.34
N PHE A 480 -7.45 10.16 -8.53
CA PHE A 480 -6.78 8.87 -8.71
C PHE A 480 -6.05 8.78 -10.05
N ARG A 481 -6.66 9.30 -11.13
CA ARG A 481 -6.01 9.39 -12.47
C ARG A 481 -4.79 10.32 -12.48
N ALA A 482 -4.71 11.27 -11.54
CA ALA A 482 -3.55 12.14 -11.40
C ALA A 482 -2.37 11.49 -10.64
N MET A 483 -2.60 10.33 -10.01
CA MET A 483 -1.58 9.64 -9.22
C MET A 483 -0.61 8.88 -10.15
N PRO A 484 0.71 9.13 -10.08
CA PRO A 484 1.68 8.37 -10.88
C PRO A 484 1.64 6.88 -10.55
N ASN A 485 1.90 6.02 -11.55
CA ASN A 485 1.95 4.55 -11.39
C ASN A 485 0.72 3.96 -10.69
N PHE A 486 -0.48 4.40 -11.08
CA PHE A 486 -1.75 3.91 -10.53
C PHE A 486 -2.75 3.67 -11.67
N ASN A 487 -3.26 2.46 -11.83
CA ASN A 487 -4.25 2.15 -12.84
C ASN A 487 -5.67 2.37 -12.30
N VAL A 488 -6.50 3.12 -13.04
CA VAL A 488 -7.90 3.38 -12.67
C VAL A 488 -8.83 2.87 -13.75
N PHE A 489 -9.53 1.78 -13.47
CA PHE A 489 -10.56 1.22 -14.37
C PHE A 489 -11.95 1.67 -13.96
N ARG A 490 -12.70 2.25 -14.89
CA ARG A 490 -14.14 2.49 -14.76
C ARG A 490 -14.88 1.75 -15.87
N PRO A 491 -15.23 0.46 -15.65
CA PRO A 491 -15.76 -0.42 -16.67
C PRO A 491 -17.22 -0.13 -17.01
N ALA A 492 -17.58 -0.30 -18.31
CA ALA A 492 -18.91 -0.07 -18.82
C ALA A 492 -19.82 -1.32 -18.82
N ASP A 493 -19.24 -2.51 -18.72
CA ASP A 493 -19.97 -3.79 -18.77
C ASP A 493 -19.19 -4.95 -18.17
N ALA A 494 -19.65 -6.20 -18.40
CA ALA A 494 -19.00 -7.40 -17.89
C ALA A 494 -17.61 -7.63 -18.48
N THR A 495 -17.44 -7.47 -19.78
CA THR A 495 -16.16 -7.69 -20.46
C THR A 495 -15.09 -6.74 -19.93
N GLU A 496 -15.42 -5.46 -19.79
CA GLU A 496 -14.51 -4.46 -19.25
C GLU A 496 -14.24 -4.70 -17.75
N THR A 497 -15.23 -5.17 -16.98
CA THR A 497 -15.04 -5.54 -15.55
C THR A 497 -14.08 -6.72 -15.42
N ILE A 498 -14.19 -7.74 -16.28
CA ILE A 498 -13.26 -8.88 -16.31
C ILE A 498 -11.86 -8.41 -16.71
N ALA A 499 -11.74 -7.53 -17.71
CA ALA A 499 -10.47 -6.95 -18.14
C ALA A 499 -9.78 -6.16 -17.02
N ALA A 500 -10.55 -5.40 -16.23
CA ALA A 500 -10.06 -4.67 -15.06
C ALA A 500 -9.49 -5.62 -14.00
N TRP A 501 -10.20 -6.69 -13.68
CA TRP A 501 -9.73 -7.71 -12.75
C TRP A 501 -8.49 -8.45 -13.26
N TYR A 502 -8.50 -8.84 -14.55
CA TYR A 502 -7.32 -9.45 -15.18
C TYR A 502 -6.09 -8.56 -15.03
N SER A 503 -6.22 -7.28 -15.37
CA SER A 503 -5.15 -6.30 -15.24
C SER A 503 -4.67 -6.15 -13.80
N ALA A 504 -5.59 -6.14 -12.83
CA ALA A 504 -5.26 -6.02 -11.41
C ALA A 504 -4.46 -7.23 -10.90
N VAL A 505 -4.94 -8.47 -11.16
CA VAL A 505 -4.30 -9.67 -10.60
C VAL A 505 -3.01 -10.09 -11.33
N THR A 506 -2.80 -9.61 -12.56
CA THR A 506 -1.56 -9.82 -13.33
C THR A 506 -0.52 -8.73 -13.14
N SER A 507 -0.91 -7.59 -12.55
CA SER A 507 0.03 -6.52 -12.21
C SER A 507 1.06 -7.02 -11.20
N LYS A 508 2.31 -6.56 -11.37
CA LYS A 508 3.43 -6.84 -10.45
C LYS A 508 3.85 -5.61 -9.65
N GLU A 509 3.66 -4.42 -10.21
CA GLU A 509 4.27 -3.19 -9.72
C GLU A 509 3.26 -2.03 -9.63
N THR A 510 2.04 -2.20 -10.15
CA THR A 510 1.08 -1.10 -10.24
C THR A 510 -0.21 -1.44 -9.51
N PRO A 511 -0.59 -0.67 -8.48
CA PRO A 511 -1.89 -0.81 -7.86
C PRO A 511 -3.01 -0.47 -8.85
N THR A 512 -4.16 -1.12 -8.69
CA THR A 512 -5.28 -0.98 -9.63
C THR A 512 -6.60 -0.74 -8.89
N ALA A 513 -7.29 0.34 -9.21
CA ALA A 513 -8.64 0.63 -8.73
C ALA A 513 -9.69 0.22 -9.78
N LEU A 514 -10.71 -0.50 -9.32
CA LEU A 514 -11.92 -0.82 -10.05
C LEU A 514 -13.02 0.08 -9.53
N VAL A 515 -13.45 1.06 -10.32
CA VAL A 515 -14.48 2.04 -9.99
C VAL A 515 -15.81 1.58 -10.59
N LEU A 516 -16.74 1.13 -9.75
CA LEU A 516 -17.84 0.24 -10.12
C LEU A 516 -19.21 0.86 -9.82
N THR A 517 -20.17 0.67 -10.73
CA THR A 517 -21.52 1.21 -10.62
C THR A 517 -22.36 0.53 -9.55
N ARG A 518 -23.29 1.29 -8.96
CA ARG A 518 -24.42 0.77 -8.18
C ARG A 518 -25.57 0.32 -9.07
N GLN A 519 -25.86 1.10 -10.12
CA GLN A 519 -26.93 0.86 -11.10
C GLN A 519 -26.55 -0.20 -12.13
N ASN A 520 -27.54 -0.87 -12.69
CA ASN A 520 -27.34 -1.85 -13.75
C ASN A 520 -26.98 -1.17 -15.08
N LEU A 521 -26.05 -1.79 -15.81
CA LEU A 521 -25.63 -1.38 -17.15
C LEU A 521 -25.95 -2.49 -18.15
N PRO A 522 -26.27 -2.16 -19.41
CA PRO A 522 -26.40 -3.14 -20.48
C PRO A 522 -25.05 -3.76 -20.84
N GLN A 523 -25.05 -4.95 -21.43
CA GLN A 523 -23.88 -5.48 -22.10
C GLN A 523 -23.73 -4.80 -23.49
N LEU A 524 -22.51 -4.45 -23.85
CA LEU A 524 -22.22 -3.71 -25.06
C LEU A 524 -21.76 -4.66 -26.18
N ALA A 525 -22.46 -4.68 -27.32
CA ALA A 525 -22.14 -5.58 -28.43
C ALA A 525 -20.71 -5.41 -28.98
N GLY A 526 -20.13 -4.21 -28.86
CA GLY A 526 -18.76 -3.93 -29.31
C GLY A 526 -17.70 -4.11 -28.23
N SER A 527 -18.06 -4.49 -27.02
CA SER A 527 -17.12 -4.72 -25.94
C SER A 527 -16.25 -5.96 -26.20
N SER A 528 -14.96 -5.86 -25.91
CA SER A 528 -14.00 -6.93 -26.21
C SER A 528 -12.78 -6.89 -25.30
N LYS A 529 -11.90 -7.89 -25.41
CA LYS A 529 -10.60 -7.91 -24.72
C LYS A 529 -9.67 -6.73 -25.08
N GLU A 530 -10.02 -5.93 -26.11
CA GLU A 530 -9.31 -4.67 -26.37
C GLU A 530 -9.37 -3.69 -25.18
N ALA A 531 -10.33 -3.85 -24.27
CA ALA A 531 -10.38 -3.14 -22.99
C ALA A 531 -9.08 -3.25 -22.17
N LEU A 532 -8.32 -4.34 -22.35
CA LEU A 532 -6.98 -4.53 -21.74
C LEU A 532 -5.96 -3.49 -22.21
N LYS A 533 -6.23 -2.79 -23.30
CA LYS A 533 -5.38 -1.70 -23.82
C LYS A 533 -5.75 -0.33 -23.22
N GLY A 534 -6.75 -0.29 -22.35
CA GLY A 534 -7.16 0.91 -21.59
C GLY A 534 -8.09 1.87 -22.33
N GLY A 535 -8.15 1.79 -23.66
CA GLY A 535 -9.07 2.56 -24.51
C GLY A 535 -9.18 1.92 -25.88
N TYR A 536 -10.39 1.78 -26.43
CA TYR A 536 -10.65 1.11 -27.70
C TYR A 536 -11.94 1.60 -28.35
N VAL A 537 -12.08 1.32 -29.65
CA VAL A 537 -13.29 1.66 -30.40
C VAL A 537 -14.38 0.63 -30.09
N VAL A 538 -15.43 1.05 -29.37
CA VAL A 538 -16.57 0.19 -29.01
C VAL A 538 -17.69 0.22 -30.08
N ALA A 539 -17.84 1.33 -30.80
CA ALA A 539 -18.75 1.44 -31.93
C ALA A 539 -18.14 2.37 -32.99
N ASP A 540 -17.74 1.80 -34.13
CA ASP A 540 -17.04 2.57 -35.15
C ASP A 540 -17.99 3.32 -36.12
N SER A 541 -17.44 4.29 -36.80
CA SER A 541 -18.03 5.01 -37.91
C SER A 541 -18.10 4.10 -39.15
N SER A 542 -19.09 4.31 -39.99
CA SER A 542 -19.13 3.69 -41.32
C SER A 542 -18.16 4.34 -42.31
N LYS A 543 -17.74 5.58 -42.05
CA LYS A 543 -16.74 6.33 -42.81
C LYS A 543 -15.34 6.01 -42.31
N GLU A 544 -14.35 6.05 -43.18
CA GLU A 544 -12.94 5.94 -42.84
C GLU A 544 -12.52 7.03 -41.84
N THR A 545 -13.01 8.25 -42.03
CA THR A 545 -12.84 9.38 -41.11
C THR A 545 -14.20 9.75 -40.54
N PRO A 546 -14.43 9.55 -39.22
CA PRO A 546 -15.68 9.93 -38.60
C PRO A 546 -15.87 11.46 -38.56
N ASP A 547 -17.11 11.91 -38.57
CA ASP A 547 -17.44 13.35 -38.46
C ASP A 547 -17.07 13.89 -37.07
N ALA A 548 -17.16 13.05 -36.01
CA ALA A 548 -16.68 13.34 -34.67
C ALA A 548 -16.37 12.04 -33.90
N ILE A 549 -15.72 12.18 -32.75
CA ILE A 549 -15.45 11.08 -31.79
C ILE A 549 -16.10 11.40 -30.47
N ILE A 550 -16.91 10.48 -29.92
CA ILE A 550 -17.39 10.51 -28.55
C ILE A 550 -16.50 9.58 -27.72
N ILE A 551 -15.97 10.05 -26.60
CA ILE A 551 -15.11 9.30 -25.69
C ILE A 551 -15.83 9.20 -24.36
N ALA A 552 -16.01 8.01 -23.83
CA ALA A 552 -16.70 7.81 -22.55
C ALA A 552 -16.06 6.70 -21.71
N SER A 553 -16.38 6.66 -20.43
CA SER A 553 -16.05 5.55 -19.53
C SER A 553 -17.29 5.13 -18.71
N GLY A 554 -17.28 3.90 -18.20
CA GLY A 554 -18.33 3.43 -17.31
C GLY A 554 -19.74 3.52 -17.91
N SER A 555 -20.69 3.97 -17.09
CA SER A 555 -22.11 4.04 -17.47
C SER A 555 -22.40 4.93 -18.68
N GLU A 556 -21.56 5.90 -18.99
CA GLU A 556 -21.80 6.85 -20.08
C GLU A 556 -21.43 6.30 -21.46
N VAL A 557 -20.80 5.11 -21.53
CA VAL A 557 -20.51 4.46 -22.84
C VAL A 557 -21.80 4.05 -23.53
N SER A 558 -22.77 3.45 -22.82
CA SER A 558 -24.09 3.10 -23.40
C SER A 558 -24.84 4.34 -23.88
N LEU A 559 -24.87 5.42 -23.10
CA LEU A 559 -25.46 6.71 -23.50
C LEU A 559 -24.80 7.27 -24.77
N SER A 560 -23.48 7.11 -24.89
CA SER A 560 -22.72 7.57 -26.06
C SER A 560 -23.05 6.75 -27.31
N ILE A 561 -23.33 5.45 -27.18
CA ILE A 561 -23.78 4.59 -28.28
C ILE A 561 -25.20 5.00 -28.73
N GLU A 562 -26.11 5.25 -27.78
CA GLU A 562 -27.45 5.75 -28.10
C GLU A 562 -27.41 7.10 -28.83
N ALA A 563 -26.50 8.00 -28.39
CA ALA A 563 -26.29 9.28 -29.05
C ALA A 563 -25.73 9.12 -30.48
N LYS A 564 -24.83 8.16 -30.71
CA LYS A 564 -24.36 7.78 -32.05
C LYS A 564 -25.53 7.35 -32.96
N GLU A 565 -26.42 6.51 -32.46
CA GLU A 565 -27.60 6.05 -33.22
C GLU A 565 -28.55 7.20 -33.57
N ALA A 566 -28.73 8.17 -32.64
CA ALA A 566 -29.53 9.35 -32.89
C ALA A 566 -28.89 10.26 -33.95
N LEU A 567 -27.58 10.50 -33.86
CA LEU A 567 -26.80 11.28 -34.84
C LEU A 567 -26.83 10.67 -36.24
N ALA A 568 -26.74 9.33 -36.34
CA ALA A 568 -26.79 8.62 -37.62
C ALA A 568 -28.12 8.87 -38.36
N LYS A 569 -29.25 8.98 -37.66
CA LYS A 569 -30.56 9.32 -38.26
C LYS A 569 -30.58 10.74 -38.85
N GLU A 570 -29.67 11.59 -38.41
CA GLU A 570 -29.51 12.95 -38.91
C GLU A 570 -28.35 13.09 -39.94
N GLY A 571 -27.73 11.96 -40.34
CA GLY A 571 -26.65 11.92 -41.32
C GLY A 571 -25.25 12.24 -40.75
N VAL A 572 -25.10 12.32 -39.44
CA VAL A 572 -23.83 12.53 -38.75
C VAL A 572 -23.29 11.16 -38.31
N ASP A 573 -22.11 10.79 -38.78
CA ASP A 573 -21.49 9.49 -38.51
C ASP A 573 -20.31 9.63 -37.57
N VAL A 574 -20.46 9.14 -36.35
CA VAL A 574 -19.48 9.30 -35.27
C VAL A 574 -18.90 7.96 -34.82
N ARG A 575 -17.67 8.01 -34.30
CA ARG A 575 -17.03 6.90 -33.60
C ARG A 575 -17.28 7.05 -32.10
N VAL A 576 -17.55 5.94 -31.40
CA VAL A 576 -17.57 5.89 -29.92
C VAL A 576 -16.36 5.10 -29.43
N VAL A 577 -15.60 5.70 -28.56
CA VAL A 577 -14.44 5.12 -27.88
C VAL A 577 -14.79 4.89 -26.40
N SER A 578 -14.68 3.65 -25.96
CA SER A 578 -14.66 3.36 -24.53
C SER A 578 -13.25 3.56 -23.99
N MET A 579 -13.12 4.28 -22.87
CA MET A 579 -11.85 4.60 -22.20
C MET A 579 -11.89 4.09 -20.75
N PRO A 580 -11.91 2.78 -20.53
CA PRO A 580 -12.00 2.22 -19.18
C PRO A 580 -10.80 2.54 -18.30
N CYS A 581 -9.58 2.70 -18.88
CA CYS A 581 -8.37 3.01 -18.11
C CYS A 581 -7.41 3.91 -18.90
N MET A 582 -7.37 5.19 -18.58
CA MET A 582 -6.50 6.17 -19.24
C MET A 582 -5.01 5.83 -19.10
N ASP A 583 -4.61 5.32 -17.91
CA ASP A 583 -3.21 5.04 -17.59
C ASP A 583 -2.61 3.95 -18.48
N ILE A 584 -3.37 2.92 -18.75
CA ILE A 584 -2.96 1.84 -19.67
C ILE A 584 -3.02 2.30 -21.13
N PHE A 585 -4.03 3.10 -21.50
CA PHE A 585 -4.12 3.66 -22.86
C PHE A 585 -2.91 4.54 -23.19
N GLU A 586 -2.46 5.34 -22.24
CA GLU A 586 -1.30 6.21 -22.46
C GLU A 586 0.02 5.44 -22.66
N LYS A 587 0.13 4.24 -22.12
CA LYS A 587 1.27 3.34 -22.32
C LYS A 587 1.26 2.64 -23.69
N GLN A 588 0.16 2.74 -24.46
CA GLN A 588 0.07 2.10 -25.77
C GLN A 588 0.97 2.79 -26.81
N PRO A 589 1.45 2.04 -27.82
CA PRO A 589 2.18 2.61 -28.95
C PRO A 589 1.40 3.74 -29.64
N LEU A 590 2.12 4.72 -30.18
CA LEU A 590 1.50 5.87 -30.85
C LEU A 590 0.57 5.43 -31.98
N GLU A 591 0.95 4.42 -32.76
CA GLU A 591 0.14 3.85 -33.86
C GLU A 591 -1.23 3.37 -33.34
N TYR A 592 -1.27 2.68 -32.19
CA TYR A 592 -2.54 2.25 -31.61
C TYR A 592 -3.38 3.44 -31.15
N LYS A 593 -2.76 4.41 -30.47
CA LYS A 593 -3.47 5.63 -30.02
C LYS A 593 -4.04 6.42 -31.19
N GLU A 594 -3.29 6.53 -32.30
CA GLU A 594 -3.77 7.17 -33.52
C GLU A 594 -4.90 6.36 -34.21
N LYS A 595 -4.86 5.03 -34.16
CA LYS A 595 -5.95 4.19 -34.65
C LYS A 595 -7.25 4.44 -33.87
N VAL A 596 -7.18 4.59 -32.55
CA VAL A 596 -8.35 4.80 -31.67
C VAL A 596 -8.82 6.25 -31.71
N LEU A 597 -7.89 7.21 -31.58
CA LEU A 597 -8.13 8.65 -31.52
C LEU A 597 -7.29 9.40 -32.57
N PRO A 598 -7.62 9.29 -33.87
CA PRO A 598 -6.85 9.91 -34.95
C PRO A 598 -6.79 11.44 -34.77
N LYS A 599 -5.59 12.02 -34.87
CA LYS A 599 -5.35 13.46 -34.74
C LYS A 599 -6.07 14.29 -35.81
N SER A 600 -6.38 13.69 -36.95
CA SER A 600 -7.14 14.32 -38.03
C SER A 600 -8.57 14.68 -37.60
N VAL A 601 -9.15 13.96 -36.61
CA VAL A 601 -10.50 14.21 -36.12
C VAL A 601 -10.41 15.05 -34.83
N ARG A 602 -10.62 16.34 -34.95
CA ARG A 602 -10.56 17.30 -33.84
C ARG A 602 -11.91 17.51 -33.15
N ALA A 603 -13.03 17.21 -33.85
CA ALA A 603 -14.36 17.23 -33.25
C ALA A 603 -14.51 16.08 -32.28
N ARG A 604 -14.33 16.36 -30.99
CA ARG A 604 -14.35 15.35 -29.91
C ARG A 604 -15.21 15.79 -28.75
N VAL A 605 -15.96 14.84 -28.18
CA VAL A 605 -16.79 15.06 -26.98
C VAL A 605 -16.45 13.98 -25.96
N ALA A 606 -16.13 14.37 -24.73
CA ALA A 606 -16.01 13.45 -23.61
C ALA A 606 -17.32 13.41 -22.81
N VAL A 607 -17.74 12.22 -22.37
CA VAL A 607 -18.98 12.01 -21.61
C VAL A 607 -18.66 11.18 -20.38
N GLU A 608 -18.76 11.78 -19.18
CA GLU A 608 -18.46 11.12 -17.90
C GLU A 608 -19.19 11.79 -16.73
N ALA A 609 -19.98 11.05 -15.97
CA ALA A 609 -20.79 11.59 -14.86
C ALA A 609 -19.93 11.87 -13.60
N LEU A 610 -18.78 12.52 -13.79
CA LEU A 610 -17.80 12.96 -12.81
C LEU A 610 -17.15 14.28 -13.28
N SER A 611 -16.10 14.73 -12.57
CA SER A 611 -15.38 15.96 -12.93
C SER A 611 -14.75 15.89 -14.32
N GLU A 612 -14.81 16.98 -15.08
CA GLU A 612 -14.19 17.10 -16.40
C GLU A 612 -12.65 17.09 -16.37
N PHE A 613 -12.05 17.23 -15.19
CA PHE A 613 -10.60 17.35 -15.03
C PHE A 613 -9.87 16.12 -15.59
N GLY A 614 -8.95 16.39 -16.52
CA GLY A 614 -8.20 15.35 -17.23
C GLY A 614 -8.66 15.09 -18.67
N TRP A 615 -9.91 15.37 -19.03
CA TRP A 615 -10.44 15.14 -20.36
C TRP A 615 -9.88 16.10 -21.43
N GLY A 616 -9.41 17.29 -21.03
CA GLY A 616 -8.82 18.27 -21.96
C GLY A 616 -7.71 17.72 -22.85
N LYS A 617 -6.93 16.74 -22.36
CA LYS A 617 -5.89 16.04 -23.13
C LYS A 617 -6.45 15.28 -24.34
N TYR A 618 -7.65 14.75 -24.23
CA TYR A 618 -8.28 13.92 -25.26
C TYR A 618 -9.19 14.70 -26.19
N VAL A 619 -9.94 15.66 -25.66
CA VAL A 619 -10.86 16.46 -26.47
C VAL A 619 -10.17 17.65 -27.15
N GLY A 620 -9.07 18.17 -26.58
CA GLY A 620 -8.37 19.34 -27.09
C GLY A 620 -9.16 20.65 -26.91
N LEU A 621 -8.67 21.74 -27.52
CA LEU A 621 -9.29 23.07 -27.41
C LEU A 621 -10.58 23.22 -28.21
N ASP A 622 -10.78 22.41 -29.22
CA ASP A 622 -11.96 22.44 -30.10
C ASP A 622 -13.08 21.50 -29.63
N GLY A 623 -12.77 20.63 -28.65
CA GLY A 623 -13.72 19.66 -28.13
C GLY A 623 -14.58 20.19 -26.99
N LYS A 624 -15.48 19.34 -26.53
CA LYS A 624 -16.40 19.60 -25.41
C LYS A 624 -16.45 18.45 -24.45
N THR A 625 -16.97 18.74 -23.25
CA THR A 625 -17.26 17.75 -22.21
C THR A 625 -18.73 17.78 -21.82
N VAL A 626 -19.30 16.63 -21.54
CA VAL A 626 -20.57 16.43 -20.83
C VAL A 626 -20.19 15.75 -19.53
N CYS A 627 -19.81 16.58 -18.55
CA CYS A 627 -19.27 16.19 -17.26
C CYS A 627 -19.92 17.02 -16.13
N LEU A 628 -19.49 16.79 -14.88
CA LEU A 628 -19.99 17.52 -13.71
C LEU A 628 -19.01 18.59 -13.26
N ASP A 629 -19.53 19.77 -12.97
CA ASP A 629 -18.83 20.93 -12.37
C ASP A 629 -19.40 21.28 -10.98
N ARG A 630 -20.21 20.39 -10.41
CA ARG A 630 -20.93 20.59 -9.16
C ARG A 630 -21.09 19.28 -8.41
N PHE A 631 -21.36 19.36 -7.10
CA PHE A 631 -21.79 18.21 -6.32
C PHE A 631 -23.16 17.69 -6.77
N GLY A 632 -23.42 16.41 -6.45
CA GLY A 632 -24.67 15.73 -6.73
C GLY A 632 -25.86 16.24 -5.92
N ALA A 633 -26.95 15.46 -5.90
CA ALA A 633 -28.16 15.76 -5.16
C ALA A 633 -28.92 14.50 -4.76
N SER A 634 -29.74 14.57 -3.73
CA SER A 634 -30.59 13.44 -3.29
C SER A 634 -31.85 13.33 -4.16
N ALA A 635 -31.84 12.37 -5.10
CA ALA A 635 -33.00 12.01 -5.92
C ALA A 635 -32.77 10.61 -6.54
N PRO A 636 -33.80 9.96 -7.11
CA PRO A 636 -33.58 8.74 -7.88
C PRO A 636 -32.54 8.94 -9.00
N ALA A 637 -31.65 7.97 -9.19
CA ALA A 637 -30.53 8.07 -10.13
C ALA A 637 -30.93 8.57 -11.53
N GLY A 638 -32.03 8.03 -12.12
CA GLY A 638 -32.51 8.45 -13.44
C GLY A 638 -32.95 9.92 -13.51
N VAL A 639 -33.41 10.49 -12.39
CA VAL A 639 -33.71 11.93 -12.29
C VAL A 639 -32.41 12.74 -12.32
N LEU A 640 -31.41 12.30 -11.52
CA LEU A 640 -30.12 12.99 -11.45
C LEU A 640 -29.41 13.00 -12.82
N PHE A 641 -29.32 11.86 -13.49
CA PHE A 641 -28.73 11.81 -14.82
C PHE A 641 -29.42 12.78 -15.78
N LYS A 642 -30.75 12.85 -15.77
CA LYS A 642 -31.51 13.76 -16.63
C LYS A 642 -31.29 15.22 -16.24
N GLU A 643 -31.43 15.58 -14.97
CA GLU A 643 -31.33 16.98 -14.51
C GLU A 643 -29.90 17.53 -14.65
N PHE A 644 -28.88 16.66 -14.57
CA PHE A 644 -27.47 17.06 -14.77
C PHE A 644 -27.01 16.93 -16.23
N GLY A 645 -27.93 16.64 -17.15
CA GLY A 645 -27.68 16.72 -18.59
C GLY A 645 -27.06 15.47 -19.20
N PHE A 646 -27.03 14.33 -18.52
CA PHE A 646 -26.63 13.06 -19.11
C PHE A 646 -27.79 12.43 -19.89
N THR A 647 -28.10 13.05 -21.02
CA THR A 647 -29.16 12.64 -21.93
C THR A 647 -28.65 12.55 -23.37
N VAL A 648 -29.28 11.68 -24.17
CA VAL A 648 -28.97 11.54 -25.60
C VAL A 648 -28.98 12.89 -26.31
N ASP A 649 -30.03 13.70 -26.08
CA ASP A 649 -30.19 15.01 -26.71
C ASP A 649 -29.02 15.97 -26.40
N ASN A 650 -28.53 15.96 -25.15
CA ASN A 650 -27.43 16.85 -24.76
C ASN A 650 -26.09 16.39 -25.37
N VAL A 651 -25.83 15.07 -25.43
CA VAL A 651 -24.64 14.53 -26.11
C VAL A 651 -24.70 14.84 -27.61
N VAL A 652 -25.85 14.63 -28.27
CA VAL A 652 -26.08 14.99 -29.66
C VAL A 652 -25.83 16.49 -29.91
N LYS A 653 -26.34 17.35 -29.02
CA LYS A 653 -26.10 18.80 -29.10
C LYS A 653 -24.61 19.11 -29.00
N ALA A 654 -23.89 18.53 -28.01
CA ALA A 654 -22.47 18.75 -27.82
C ALA A 654 -21.66 18.34 -29.07
N VAL A 655 -21.99 17.17 -29.70
CA VAL A 655 -21.37 16.72 -30.93
C VAL A 655 -21.62 17.68 -32.09
N LYS A 656 -22.84 18.15 -32.27
CA LYS A 656 -23.18 19.14 -33.31
C LYS A 656 -22.47 20.48 -33.15
N GLU A 657 -22.14 20.86 -31.92
CA GLU A 657 -21.42 22.10 -31.66
C GLU A 657 -19.93 22.02 -31.99
N VAL A 658 -19.31 20.82 -31.95
CA VAL A 658 -17.88 20.63 -32.28
C VAL A 658 -17.63 20.29 -33.75
N ILE A 659 -18.65 19.89 -34.53
CA ILE A 659 -18.55 19.61 -35.96
C ILE A 659 -18.57 20.89 -36.80
N LYS A 660 -19.03 22.02 -36.24
CA LYS A 660 -19.23 23.30 -36.98
C LYS A 660 -17.89 23.92 -37.44
#